data_04478585867a81e64ddabaf6a21a0c7c
#
_entry.id   04478585867a81e64ddabaf6a21a0c7c
#
_cell.length_a   1.000
_cell.length_b   1.000
_cell.length_c   1.000
_cell.angle_alpha   90.00
_cell.angle_beta   90.00
_cell.angle_gamma   90.00
#
_symmetry.space_group_name_H-M   'P 1'
#
loop_
_entity.id
_entity.type
_entity.pdbx_description
1 polymer ?
#
loop_
_entity_poly.entity_id
_entity_poly.type
_entity_poly.pdbx_seq_one_letter_code
_entity_poly.pdbx_strand_id
1 'polypeptide(L)'
;MNDMNDINYIDNFSLNEERSSQTNISTSQNWTEFYYPTLNKINNNYNQTDQEFNNNHSLFHQNKDNNPLGRDIPLLDSHFIDEYQEKLPSGRQSPFLEYSVLHEKKITEKKGSDEAVSLLFKNKYSHVWVDDTSVSSCGACEQEFSLFFRRHHCRYCKNIFCSNCTPYRRRIPDTWGEVKNEELVRVCKVCNKQIDVLEKIKHLILIFNYAVIDIKTLCRLAQVSKLWNYLASYYQGKIRNMQYKKLGQPLTLFDRNVLKTNKHLWIGHSHWSILYLQSLDYHNPAFKEEEYSNLVKFLKSLDYNLKSNMDDNLKRRQFKCLNLMCSKNCQSFFRPYHAIILLDFAFRKKIYIPELYHFIINILKLSSDIELNLYLPYFIHKFTEHGHSGGVILLARFLIDRCKKSSELALETYWNLMYCFNTTKHQIFEFYLKDLLNNVEPHIVDILNSSRQFVHCLQYMPTNSTGRMTMDRLFRVKKYFREKKMDGLIIPFDSNSRVNYIVPLGIEIKNSATCPVLIPINCRRGNCQEDLDCYLLYKLENVHQDYVVLKAIRLMKYLLHSLNGIELETVDYQVRPIDGKSGMVQVVPNCLTVYEIKEKMRFTIFNYITENNPDETVDNLRKKFVKSCAAYCVITYLLGVGDRHLDNIMITTEGKLFHIDYGFILGSDPKPISQPKIRITEDMIDALGGRNSIYYQDFIKLCNDLYQAMRGHLKLFIHFMSILTDGGDEYKHLVKVLTSRFIPGETKKTAIVQLETEIFKSSTHYSAPVIDFFHRHNKENTLKQAGHQISNQVGALSKALSGFWSNKK
;
A
#
# COMPACT_ATOMS: atom_id res chain seq x y z
N MET A 1 0.63 19.80 -38.17
CA MET A 1 1.97 20.22 -38.59
C MET A 1 2.54 21.15 -37.56
N ASN A 2 2.91 20.61 -36.37
CA ASN A 2 3.62 21.34 -35.29
C ASN A 2 4.00 20.42 -34.13
N ASP A 3 4.50 19.19 -34.44
CA ASP A 3 4.94 18.26 -33.39
C ASP A 3 6.21 17.46 -33.83
N MET A 4 7.14 18.15 -34.50
CA MET A 4 8.38 17.49 -34.97
C MET A 4 9.69 18.13 -34.48
N ASN A 5 9.67 18.98 -33.44
CA ASN A 5 10.90 19.62 -32.98
C ASN A 5 11.49 19.07 -31.67
N ASP A 6 10.84 18.09 -31.02
CA ASP A 6 11.37 17.55 -29.76
C ASP A 6 12.21 16.27 -29.90
N ILE A 7 12.37 15.77 -31.14
CA ILE A 7 13.15 14.53 -31.40
C ILE A 7 14.65 14.80 -31.56
N ASN A 8 15.06 16.03 -31.86
CA ASN A 8 16.45 16.35 -32.14
C ASN A 8 17.35 16.59 -30.90
N TYR A 9 16.81 16.55 -29.68
CA TYR A 9 17.63 16.74 -28.47
C TYR A 9 18.14 15.43 -27.86
N ILE A 10 17.64 14.29 -28.30
CA ILE A 10 18.03 12.96 -27.80
C ILE A 10 19.20 12.40 -28.60
N ASP A 11 19.31 12.72 -29.88
CA ASP A 11 20.38 12.21 -30.79
C ASP A 11 21.75 12.84 -30.54
N ASN A 12 21.82 14.01 -29.91
CA ASN A 12 23.12 14.66 -29.65
C ASN A 12 23.88 14.09 -28.43
N PHE A 13 23.27 13.21 -27.62
CA PHE A 13 23.98 12.55 -26.51
C PHE A 13 24.53 11.17 -26.87
N SER A 14 24.01 10.52 -27.91
CA SER A 14 24.48 9.23 -28.40
C SER A 14 25.60 9.33 -29.47
N LEU A 15 25.72 10.47 -30.13
CA LEU A 15 26.69 10.65 -31.23
C LEU A 15 28.09 11.13 -30.81
N ASN A 16 28.28 11.58 -29.58
CA ASN A 16 29.60 11.98 -29.08
C ASN A 16 30.41 10.82 -28.46
N GLU A 17 29.84 9.62 -28.29
CA GLU A 17 30.63 8.43 -27.87
C GLU A 17 31.19 7.60 -29.02
N GLU A 18 30.77 7.82 -30.27
CA GLU A 18 31.23 7.03 -31.44
C GLU A 18 32.42 7.62 -32.23
N ARG A 19 32.99 8.76 -31.82
CA ARG A 19 34.09 9.39 -32.54
C ARG A 19 35.45 9.39 -31.88
N SER A 20 35.68 8.59 -30.86
CA SER A 20 37.03 8.41 -30.34
C SER A 20 37.33 6.98 -29.99
N SER A 21 38.12 6.38 -30.88
CA SER A 21 38.90 5.13 -30.74
C SER A 21 38.36 3.87 -31.41
N GLN A 22 38.81 3.70 -32.64
CA GLN A 22 39.11 2.36 -33.16
C GLN A 22 40.27 1.77 -32.37
N THR A 23 40.01 0.99 -31.33
CA THR A 23 40.92 -0.06 -30.85
C THR A 23 40.06 -1.16 -30.24
N ASN A 24 40.20 -2.37 -30.72
CA ASN A 24 39.57 -3.58 -30.27
C ASN A 24 39.83 -3.81 -28.79
N ILE A 25 38.79 -3.63 -27.93
CA ILE A 25 38.80 -4.12 -26.57
C ILE A 25 37.45 -4.78 -26.30
N SER A 26 37.52 -6.02 -25.85
CA SER A 26 36.42 -6.89 -25.51
C SER A 26 35.41 -6.21 -24.52
N THR A 27 34.14 -6.25 -24.81
CA THR A 27 33.04 -5.57 -24.17
C THR A 27 32.61 -6.15 -22.81
N SER A 28 33.53 -6.62 -21.97
CA SER A 28 33.16 -7.17 -20.63
C SER A 28 33.92 -6.60 -19.45
N GLN A 29 34.67 -5.54 -19.59
CA GLN A 29 35.35 -4.93 -18.43
C GLN A 29 35.20 -3.40 -18.45
N ASN A 30 34.86 -2.87 -17.25
CA ASN A 30 35.15 -1.50 -16.83
C ASN A 30 34.11 -0.39 -17.11
N TRP A 31 32.94 -0.51 -16.47
CA TRP A 31 32.16 0.71 -16.13
C TRP A 31 32.34 1.18 -14.69
N THR A 32 32.93 0.35 -13.81
CA THR A 32 33.24 0.71 -12.42
C THR A 32 34.47 1.61 -12.29
N GLU A 33 35.42 1.57 -13.23
CA GLU A 33 36.64 2.39 -13.15
C GLU A 33 36.50 3.83 -13.66
N PHE A 34 35.51 4.11 -14.51
CA PHE A 34 35.33 5.47 -15.05
C PHE A 34 34.59 6.44 -14.08
N TYR A 35 33.89 5.92 -13.07
CA TYR A 35 33.15 6.78 -12.12
C TYR A 35 33.72 6.84 -10.71
N TYR A 36 34.77 6.07 -10.36
CA TYR A 36 35.35 6.07 -9.02
C TYR A 36 36.90 5.98 -9.03
N PRO A 37 37.64 7.06 -9.39
CA PRO A 37 39.10 7.08 -9.21
C PRO A 37 39.54 7.24 -7.74
N THR A 38 38.62 7.45 -6.79
CA THR A 38 38.93 7.83 -5.40
C THR A 38 38.69 6.76 -4.36
N LEU A 39 38.03 5.63 -4.68
CA LEU A 39 37.71 4.60 -3.68
C LEU A 39 38.88 3.66 -3.35
N ASN A 40 39.85 3.48 -4.23
CA ASN A 40 41.01 2.60 -3.96
C ASN A 40 42.09 3.26 -3.09
N LYS A 41 42.03 4.57 -2.84
CA LYS A 41 42.92 5.24 -1.89
C LYS A 41 42.37 5.34 -0.47
N ILE A 42 41.08 5.10 -0.28
CA ILE A 42 40.42 5.17 1.04
C ILE A 42 40.48 3.83 1.76
N ASN A 43 40.47 2.69 1.05
CA ASN A 43 40.55 1.36 1.68
C ASN A 43 41.91 1.03 2.32
N ASN A 44 42.98 1.68 1.92
CA ASN A 44 44.29 1.43 2.54
C ASN A 44 44.57 2.29 3.79
N ASN A 45 43.77 3.30 4.08
CA ASN A 45 43.88 4.11 5.29
C ASN A 45 42.92 3.68 6.41
N TYR A 46 41.95 2.79 6.12
CA TYR A 46 40.99 2.34 7.15
C TYR A 46 41.51 1.19 8.02
N ASN A 47 42.47 0.41 7.53
CA ASN A 47 43.02 -0.71 8.32
C ASN A 47 44.04 -0.27 9.37
N GLN A 48 44.45 1.01 9.45
CA GLN A 48 45.34 1.52 10.51
C GLN A 48 44.63 2.28 11.62
N THR A 49 43.35 2.69 11.43
CA THR A 49 42.62 3.44 12.45
C THR A 49 41.73 2.57 13.33
N ASP A 50 41.44 1.30 12.96
CA ASP A 50 40.65 0.39 13.76
C ASP A 50 41.41 -0.20 14.97
N GLN A 51 42.74 -0.13 14.99
CA GLN A 51 43.51 -0.56 16.15
C GLN A 51 43.63 0.51 17.26
N GLU A 52 43.47 1.78 16.92
CA GLU A 52 43.46 2.86 17.92
C GLU A 52 42.09 3.13 18.52
N PHE A 53 41.00 2.71 17.84
CA PHE A 53 39.64 2.92 18.31
C PHE A 53 39.16 1.89 19.35
N ASN A 54 39.72 0.69 19.34
CA ASN A 54 39.34 -0.35 20.28
C ASN A 54 39.99 -0.24 21.67
N ASN A 55 41.04 0.57 21.81
CA ASN A 55 41.71 0.77 23.11
C ASN A 55 41.10 1.92 23.93
N ASN A 56 40.21 2.72 23.39
CA ASN A 56 39.59 3.83 24.12
C ASN A 56 38.15 3.55 24.62
N HIS A 57 37.62 2.35 24.40
CA HIS A 57 36.27 2.00 24.84
C HIS A 57 36.14 1.55 26.30
N SER A 58 37.25 1.31 26.99
CA SER A 58 37.27 0.89 28.42
C SER A 58 37.27 2.06 29.41
N LEU A 59 37.39 3.33 28.96
CA LEU A 59 37.51 4.49 29.83
C LEU A 59 36.25 5.39 29.90
N PHE A 60 35.17 5.03 29.18
CA PHE A 60 33.98 5.86 29.13
C PHE A 60 32.85 5.46 30.10
N HIS A 61 33.11 4.54 31.04
CA HIS A 61 32.10 4.12 32.02
C HIS A 61 32.19 4.74 33.42
N GLN A 62 33.09 5.71 33.62
CA GLN A 62 33.22 6.41 34.91
C GLN A 62 33.41 7.91 34.76
N ASN A 63 32.46 8.62 34.17
CA ASN A 63 32.28 10.06 34.47
C ASN A 63 30.90 10.51 33.95
N LYS A 64 29.96 10.50 34.86
CA LYS A 64 28.57 10.87 34.60
C LYS A 64 28.29 12.37 34.81
N ASP A 65 29.29 13.17 35.12
CA ASP A 65 29.11 14.60 35.44
C ASP A 65 30.20 15.41 34.75
N ASN A 66 29.89 16.01 33.64
CA ASN A 66 30.51 17.19 33.01
C ASN A 66 30.57 17.07 31.49
N ASN A 67 29.41 17.28 30.84
CA ASN A 67 29.34 17.56 29.41
C ASN A 67 28.69 18.96 29.21
N PRO A 68 29.46 20.01 28.82
CA PRO A 68 28.95 21.37 28.73
C PRO A 68 27.94 21.62 27.59
N LEU A 69 27.57 20.59 26.81
CA LEU A 69 26.54 20.68 25.76
C LEU A 69 25.24 19.95 26.08
N GLY A 70 25.14 19.40 27.27
CA GLY A 70 23.99 18.61 27.73
C GLY A 70 23.06 19.40 28.66
N ARG A 71 22.72 20.62 28.35
CA ARG A 71 21.49 21.17 28.91
C ARG A 71 20.34 20.62 28.13
N ASP A 72 19.63 19.67 28.75
CA ASP A 72 18.35 19.15 28.32
C ASP A 72 17.43 20.33 27.99
N ILE A 73 17.20 20.54 26.70
CA ILE A 73 16.08 21.39 26.27
C ILE A 73 14.84 20.56 26.65
N PRO A 74 13.98 21.03 27.55
CA PRO A 74 12.82 20.27 27.97
C PRO A 74 11.97 20.03 26.73
N LEU A 75 11.91 18.78 26.29
CA LEU A 75 10.84 18.32 25.43
C LEU A 75 9.56 18.65 26.16
N LEU A 76 8.66 19.38 25.53
CA LEU A 76 7.30 19.61 26.03
C LEU A 76 6.59 18.25 26.04
N ASP A 77 6.80 17.49 27.10
CA ASP A 77 6.13 16.27 27.40
C ASP A 77 4.71 16.58 27.94
N SER A 78 3.78 15.67 27.77
CA SER A 78 2.45 15.75 28.38
C SER A 78 2.53 15.99 29.92
N HIS A 79 3.57 15.48 30.56
CA HIS A 79 3.87 15.73 31.95
C HIS A 79 4.17 17.20 32.28
N PHE A 80 4.71 17.99 31.36
CA PHE A 80 4.95 19.41 31.59
C PHE A 80 3.64 20.21 31.66
N ILE A 81 2.59 19.73 31.04
CA ILE A 81 1.26 20.32 31.10
C ILE A 81 0.63 20.01 32.47
N ASP A 82 0.84 18.82 32.99
CA ASP A 82 0.32 18.39 34.29
C ASP A 82 1.04 19.08 35.44
N GLU A 83 2.35 19.25 35.37
CA GLU A 83 3.15 19.97 36.40
C GLU A 83 2.84 21.48 36.47
N TYR A 84 2.35 22.06 35.36
CA TYR A 84 1.92 23.47 35.31
C TYR A 84 0.48 23.63 35.84
N GLN A 85 -0.33 22.57 35.87
CA GLN A 85 -1.69 22.61 36.42
C GLN A 85 -1.70 22.59 37.95
N GLU A 86 -0.73 21.94 38.59
CA GLU A 86 -0.60 21.91 40.07
C GLU A 86 -0.17 23.25 40.66
N LYS A 87 0.39 24.15 39.86
CA LYS A 87 0.88 25.49 40.36
C LYS A 87 -0.08 26.66 40.13
N LEU A 88 -1.28 26.40 39.64
CA LEU A 88 -2.30 27.44 39.48
C LEU A 88 -3.24 27.49 40.69
N PRO A 89 -3.57 28.69 41.20
CA PRO A 89 -4.55 28.82 42.29
C PRO A 89 -5.89 28.20 41.90
N SER A 90 -6.45 27.43 42.83
CA SER A 90 -7.75 26.75 42.70
C SER A 90 -8.84 27.68 42.19
N GLY A 91 -9.39 27.42 41.02
CA GLY A 91 -10.58 28.14 40.53
C GLY A 91 -10.50 28.67 39.07
N ARG A 92 -9.38 28.50 38.33
CA ARG A 92 -9.32 28.86 36.92
C ARG A 92 -8.87 27.66 36.09
N GLN A 93 -9.80 27.02 35.36
CA GLN A 93 -9.45 26.03 34.36
C GLN A 93 -8.60 26.66 33.25
N SER A 94 -7.47 26.03 32.98
CA SER A 94 -6.55 26.48 31.93
C SER A 94 -7.23 26.36 30.56
N PRO A 95 -7.11 27.39 29.69
CA PRO A 95 -7.60 27.31 28.31
C PRO A 95 -6.96 26.17 27.50
N PHE A 96 -5.91 25.52 27.99
CA PHE A 96 -5.16 24.46 27.34
C PHE A 96 -5.86 23.10 27.35
N LEU A 97 -6.70 22.81 28.36
CA LEU A 97 -7.38 21.50 28.45
C LEU A 97 -8.49 21.33 27.40
N GLU A 98 -9.18 22.41 27.04
CA GLU A 98 -10.20 22.37 25.98
C GLU A 98 -9.58 22.25 24.58
N TYR A 99 -8.32 22.64 24.41
CA TYR A 99 -7.63 22.58 23.11
C TYR A 99 -7.20 21.14 22.73
N SER A 100 -6.82 20.32 23.69
CA SER A 100 -6.41 18.93 23.45
C SER A 100 -7.61 18.01 23.15
N VAL A 101 -8.77 18.28 23.69
CA VAL A 101 -10.00 17.49 23.50
C VAL A 101 -10.74 17.86 22.19
N LEU A 102 -10.57 19.10 21.71
CA LEU A 102 -11.22 19.59 20.48
C LEU A 102 -10.48 19.18 19.18
N HIS A 103 -9.24 18.71 19.29
CA HIS A 103 -8.45 18.31 18.11
C HIS A 103 -8.89 16.97 17.48
N GLU A 104 -9.77 16.20 18.09
CA GLU A 104 -10.32 14.96 17.53
C GLU A 104 -11.53 15.16 16.59
N LYS A 105 -12.05 16.37 16.47
CA LYS A 105 -13.20 16.67 15.60
C LYS A 105 -12.78 17.50 14.38
N LYS A 106 -12.70 16.84 13.22
CA LYS A 106 -12.80 17.37 11.84
C LYS A 106 -12.30 18.80 11.59
N ILE A 107 -11.07 18.93 11.11
CA ILE A 107 -10.65 20.11 10.34
C ILE A 107 -10.63 19.70 8.85
N THR A 108 -11.63 20.11 8.09
CA THR A 108 -11.66 20.04 6.64
C THR A 108 -10.83 21.17 6.04
N GLU A 109 -10.04 20.87 5.02
CA GLU A 109 -8.89 21.63 4.49
C GLU A 109 -9.18 23.02 3.86
N LYS A 110 -10.29 23.67 4.07
CA LYS A 110 -10.63 24.90 3.33
C LYS A 110 -10.65 26.24 4.12
N LYS A 111 -10.34 26.26 5.44
CA LYS A 111 -10.37 27.49 6.24
C LYS A 111 -9.22 27.57 7.26
N GLY A 112 -7.97 27.51 6.81
CA GLY A 112 -6.83 27.29 7.69
C GLY A 112 -6.41 28.41 8.64
N SER A 113 -6.62 29.71 8.31
CA SER A 113 -6.16 30.82 9.16
C SER A 113 -7.26 31.36 10.06
N ASP A 114 -8.48 31.37 9.59
CA ASP A 114 -9.59 32.01 10.30
C ASP A 114 -10.19 31.10 11.38
N GLU A 115 -10.15 29.77 11.16
CA GLU A 115 -10.57 28.78 12.18
C GLU A 115 -9.63 28.74 13.40
N ALA A 116 -8.32 28.88 13.17
CA ALA A 116 -7.36 28.90 14.27
C ALA A 116 -7.56 30.12 15.18
N VAL A 117 -7.81 31.28 14.58
CA VAL A 117 -8.12 32.52 15.32
C VAL A 117 -9.47 32.41 16.03
N SER A 118 -10.46 31.79 15.41
CA SER A 118 -11.78 31.55 16.00
C SER A 118 -11.74 30.61 17.20
N LEU A 119 -10.92 29.55 17.15
CA LEU A 119 -10.75 28.59 18.25
C LEU A 119 -10.05 29.20 19.49
N LEU A 120 -9.15 30.17 19.25
CA LEU A 120 -8.43 30.86 20.33
C LEU A 120 -9.31 31.66 21.29
N PHE A 121 -10.46 32.09 20.81
CA PHE A 121 -11.30 33.04 21.52
C PHE A 121 -12.72 32.52 21.77
N LYS A 122 -12.97 31.24 21.57
CA LYS A 122 -14.30 30.63 21.66
C LYS A 122 -14.87 30.55 23.08
N ASN A 123 -14.18 31.05 24.10
CA ASN A 123 -14.65 30.91 25.48
C ASN A 123 -14.65 32.19 26.25
N LYS A 124 -15.81 32.72 26.52
CA LYS A 124 -16.30 33.25 27.75
C LYS A 124 -17.62 34.04 27.69
N TYR A 125 -18.05 34.40 26.49
CA TYR A 125 -19.30 35.17 26.42
C TYR A 125 -20.26 34.48 25.45
N SER A 126 -21.46 34.19 25.92
CA SER A 126 -22.54 33.75 25.05
C SER A 126 -22.72 34.80 23.96
N HIS A 127 -22.54 34.44 22.72
CA HIS A 127 -22.76 35.33 21.56
C HIS A 127 -24.26 35.56 21.33
N VAL A 128 -25.08 35.35 22.35
CA VAL A 128 -26.51 35.61 22.31
C VAL A 128 -26.75 37.08 22.64
N TRP A 129 -27.54 37.71 21.81
CA TRP A 129 -27.95 39.09 22.04
C TRP A 129 -28.71 39.20 23.38
N VAL A 130 -28.20 40.07 24.26
CA VAL A 130 -28.83 40.32 25.56
C VAL A 130 -30.00 41.29 25.37
N ASP A 131 -31.17 40.95 25.86
CA ASP A 131 -32.35 41.79 25.75
C ASP A 131 -32.22 43.06 26.64
N ASP A 132 -32.63 44.23 26.12
CA ASP A 132 -32.55 45.50 26.83
C ASP A 132 -33.32 45.49 28.18
N THR A 133 -34.39 44.72 28.28
CA THR A 133 -35.23 44.59 29.49
C THR A 133 -34.64 43.70 30.53
N SER A 134 -33.71 42.84 30.19
CA SER A 134 -33.08 41.86 31.10
C SER A 134 -31.95 42.45 31.97
N VAL A 135 -31.53 43.70 31.72
CA VAL A 135 -30.38 44.30 32.40
C VAL A 135 -30.74 45.70 32.90
N SER A 136 -30.63 45.94 34.22
CA SER A 136 -30.92 47.23 34.88
C SER A 136 -29.69 48.15 34.95
N SER A 137 -28.47 47.59 34.94
CA SER A 137 -27.21 48.33 35.10
C SER A 137 -26.16 47.99 34.02
N CYS A 138 -25.16 48.83 33.89
CA CYS A 138 -24.06 48.70 32.91
C CYS A 138 -23.18 47.48 33.27
N GLY A 139 -22.99 46.54 32.38
CA GLY A 139 -22.16 45.32 32.56
C GLY A 139 -20.64 45.55 32.83
N ALA A 140 -20.17 46.80 32.87
CA ALA A 140 -18.79 47.12 33.13
C ALA A 140 -18.54 48.10 34.26
N CYS A 141 -19.41 49.07 34.50
CA CYS A 141 -19.30 50.04 35.60
C CYS A 141 -20.43 49.95 36.62
N GLU A 142 -21.38 49.01 36.41
CA GLU A 142 -22.50 48.68 37.31
C GLU A 142 -23.49 49.83 37.56
N GLN A 143 -23.30 50.99 36.92
CA GLN A 143 -24.20 52.14 37.06
C GLN A 143 -25.56 51.81 36.44
N GLU A 144 -26.63 52.13 37.16
CA GLU A 144 -28.00 51.89 36.73
C GLU A 144 -28.38 52.73 35.51
N PHE A 145 -29.13 52.13 34.59
CA PHE A 145 -29.63 52.80 33.43
C PHE A 145 -30.82 53.69 33.73
N SER A 146 -30.88 54.89 33.11
CA SER A 146 -31.93 55.85 33.24
C SER A 146 -32.30 56.51 31.89
N LEU A 147 -33.22 57.42 31.88
CA LEU A 147 -33.59 58.18 30.66
C LEU A 147 -32.39 58.96 30.07
N PHE A 148 -31.50 59.40 30.93
CA PHE A 148 -30.28 60.11 30.55
C PHE A 148 -29.05 59.24 30.45
N PHE A 149 -29.06 58.04 31.04
CA PHE A 149 -27.96 57.08 31.01
C PHE A 149 -28.37 55.85 30.24
N ARG A 150 -28.22 55.94 28.91
CA ARG A 150 -28.82 54.98 27.97
C ARG A 150 -28.04 53.68 27.81
N ARG A 151 -28.76 52.62 27.47
CA ARG A 151 -28.25 51.29 27.10
C ARG A 151 -27.62 51.32 25.74
N HIS A 152 -26.48 50.64 25.57
CA HIS A 152 -25.81 50.44 24.30
C HIS A 152 -25.28 49.00 24.18
N HIS A 153 -25.58 48.30 23.11
CA HIS A 153 -25.01 46.97 22.88
C HIS A 153 -23.61 47.09 22.29
N CYS A 154 -22.70 46.28 22.86
CA CYS A 154 -21.44 45.97 22.20
C CYS A 154 -21.73 44.97 21.04
N ARG A 155 -21.45 45.31 19.79
CA ARG A 155 -21.72 44.46 18.62
C ARG A 155 -20.84 43.20 18.60
N TYR A 156 -19.73 43.17 19.35
CA TYR A 156 -18.85 42.04 19.45
C TYR A 156 -19.32 41.01 20.51
N CYS A 157 -19.47 41.38 21.78
CA CYS A 157 -19.88 40.45 22.82
C CYS A 157 -21.42 40.38 23.07
N LYS A 158 -22.20 41.21 22.35
CA LYS A 158 -23.66 41.27 22.44
C LYS A 158 -24.26 41.75 23.79
N ASN A 159 -23.41 42.08 24.79
CA ASN A 159 -23.80 42.57 26.08
C ASN A 159 -24.11 44.07 26.09
N ILE A 160 -24.84 44.56 27.14
CA ILE A 160 -25.29 45.91 27.29
C ILE A 160 -24.39 46.71 28.25
N PHE A 161 -24.01 47.91 27.78
CA PHE A 161 -23.11 48.82 28.48
C PHE A 161 -23.60 50.29 28.32
N CYS A 162 -23.08 51.20 29.16
CA CYS A 162 -23.25 52.63 28.96
C CYS A 162 -22.37 53.22 27.86
N SER A 163 -22.62 54.44 27.44
CA SER A 163 -21.81 55.17 26.41
C SER A 163 -20.35 55.24 26.74
N ASN A 164 -20.01 55.50 28.01
CA ASN A 164 -18.61 55.63 28.49
C ASN A 164 -17.87 54.29 28.51
N CYS A 165 -18.58 53.14 28.62
CA CYS A 165 -18.00 51.83 28.59
C CYS A 165 -17.94 51.23 27.17
N THR A 166 -18.62 51.88 26.18
CA THR A 166 -18.62 51.49 24.77
C THR A 166 -18.20 52.66 23.84
N PRO A 167 -17.08 53.35 24.10
CA PRO A 167 -16.70 54.53 23.33
C PRO A 167 -16.11 54.19 21.95
N TYR A 168 -15.67 52.94 21.72
CA TYR A 168 -14.96 52.56 20.53
C TYR A 168 -15.90 52.12 19.39
N ARG A 169 -15.47 52.43 18.17
CA ARG A 169 -16.08 51.89 16.95
C ARG A 169 -15.04 51.12 16.16
N ARG A 170 -15.34 49.86 15.83
CA ARG A 170 -14.39 48.93 15.17
C ARG A 170 -15.11 48.18 14.06
N ARG A 171 -14.34 47.74 13.05
CA ARG A 171 -14.76 46.69 12.13
C ARG A 171 -14.68 45.33 12.84
N ILE A 172 -15.73 44.52 12.75
CA ILE A 172 -15.72 43.16 13.30
C ILE A 172 -15.35 42.23 12.17
N PRO A 173 -14.33 41.34 12.35
CA PRO A 173 -13.92 40.37 11.30
C PRO A 173 -15.06 39.41 10.91
N ASP A 174 -15.20 39.12 9.62
CA ASP A 174 -16.27 38.30 9.03
C ASP A 174 -16.42 36.89 9.64
N THR A 175 -15.38 36.37 10.25
CA THR A 175 -15.39 35.05 10.89
C THR A 175 -16.29 34.95 12.13
N TRP A 176 -16.85 36.04 12.60
CA TRP A 176 -17.58 36.13 13.87
C TRP A 176 -19.10 36.23 13.70
N GLY A 177 -19.61 35.96 12.50
CA GLY A 177 -21.04 35.80 12.21
C GLY A 177 -21.80 37.11 12.03
N GLU A 178 -22.66 37.17 11.08
CA GLU A 178 -23.78 38.08 10.81
C GLU A 178 -23.50 39.55 10.45
N VAL A 179 -22.30 40.08 10.55
CA VAL A 179 -22.03 41.45 10.09
C VAL A 179 -21.20 41.43 8.83
N LYS A 180 -21.87 41.40 7.68
CA LYS A 180 -21.24 41.48 6.34
C LYS A 180 -20.88 42.91 5.94
N ASN A 181 -20.85 43.87 6.86
CA ASN A 181 -20.63 45.24 6.52
C ASN A 181 -19.27 45.78 6.92
N GLU A 182 -18.62 46.50 6.04
CA GLU A 182 -17.41 47.29 6.30
C GLU A 182 -17.62 48.41 7.32
N GLU A 183 -18.79 48.53 7.91
CA GLU A 183 -19.16 49.55 8.87
C GLU A 183 -18.48 49.42 10.22
N LEU A 184 -18.07 50.59 10.75
CA LEU A 184 -17.54 50.71 12.09
C LEU A 184 -18.68 50.58 13.12
N VAL A 185 -18.72 49.48 13.86
CA VAL A 185 -19.72 49.20 14.87
C VAL A 185 -19.22 49.45 16.27
N ARG A 186 -20.14 49.79 17.20
CA ARG A 186 -19.86 50.09 18.60
C ARG A 186 -19.36 48.84 19.33
N VAL A 187 -18.25 48.97 20.11
CA VAL A 187 -17.66 47.90 20.94
C VAL A 187 -17.27 48.42 22.31
N CYS A 188 -17.33 47.53 23.33
CA CYS A 188 -16.93 47.90 24.68
C CYS A 188 -15.40 47.93 24.82
N LYS A 189 -14.91 48.54 25.92
CA LYS A 189 -13.46 48.68 26.23
C LYS A 189 -12.74 47.35 26.20
N VAL A 190 -13.35 46.26 26.77
CA VAL A 190 -12.74 44.96 26.79
C VAL A 190 -12.65 44.36 25.39
N CYS A 191 -13.75 44.40 24.63
CA CYS A 191 -13.76 43.90 23.27
C CYS A 191 -12.84 44.68 22.31
N ASN A 192 -12.68 45.98 22.48
CA ASN A 192 -11.71 46.75 21.75
C ASN A 192 -10.29 46.23 21.93
N LYS A 193 -9.89 45.99 23.20
CA LYS A 193 -8.56 45.40 23.51
C LYS A 193 -8.42 43.99 22.89
N GLN A 194 -9.49 43.19 22.90
CA GLN A 194 -9.48 41.87 22.29
C GLN A 194 -9.31 41.94 20.79
N ILE A 195 -9.99 42.86 20.10
CA ILE A 195 -9.86 43.08 18.65
C ILE A 195 -8.44 43.53 18.31
N ASP A 196 -7.83 44.42 19.07
CA ASP A 196 -6.43 44.86 18.89
C ASP A 196 -5.45 43.67 18.99
N VAL A 197 -5.66 42.75 19.93
CA VAL A 197 -4.86 41.53 20.08
C VAL A 197 -5.08 40.59 18.90
N LEU A 198 -6.33 40.43 18.44
CA LEU A 198 -6.66 39.59 17.27
C LEU A 198 -6.01 40.10 16.00
N GLU A 199 -6.03 41.41 15.75
CA GLU A 199 -5.40 42.00 14.58
C GLU A 199 -3.87 41.77 14.62
N LYS A 200 -3.23 41.97 15.77
CA LYS A 200 -1.81 41.62 15.93
C LYS A 200 -1.51 40.14 15.69
N ILE A 201 -2.36 39.26 16.21
CA ILE A 201 -2.22 37.80 15.99
C ILE A 201 -2.38 37.46 14.51
N LYS A 202 -3.34 38.02 13.82
CA LYS A 202 -3.49 37.80 12.37
C LYS A 202 -2.24 38.18 11.58
N HIS A 203 -1.66 39.32 11.85
CA HIS A 203 -0.38 39.74 11.21
C HIS A 203 0.76 38.77 11.54
N LEU A 204 0.88 38.36 12.80
CA LEU A 204 1.88 37.38 13.20
C LEU A 204 1.66 36.02 12.53
N ILE A 205 0.43 35.55 12.44
CA ILE A 205 0.10 34.30 11.73
C ILE A 205 0.49 34.40 10.24
N LEU A 206 0.23 35.51 9.58
CA LEU A 206 0.68 35.73 8.21
C LEU A 206 2.18 35.67 8.10
N ILE A 207 2.93 36.37 8.97
CA ILE A 207 4.38 36.32 8.99
C ILE A 207 4.88 34.88 9.18
N PHE A 208 4.33 34.14 10.14
CA PHE A 208 4.72 32.75 10.38
C PHE A 208 4.37 31.80 9.20
N ASN A 209 3.27 32.05 8.49
CA ASN A 209 2.89 31.24 7.33
C ASN A 209 3.85 31.43 6.13
N TYR A 210 4.41 32.61 5.99
CA TYR A 210 5.30 32.99 4.87
C TYR A 210 6.79 32.99 5.24
N ALA A 211 7.14 33.20 6.53
CA ALA A 211 8.52 33.17 6.99
C ALA A 211 9.01 31.72 7.12
N VAL A 212 10.23 31.51 6.66
CA VAL A 212 10.94 30.26 6.89
C VAL A 212 11.45 30.24 8.33
N ILE A 213 10.70 29.62 9.24
CA ILE A 213 11.07 29.55 10.65
C ILE A 213 11.62 28.18 10.98
N ASP A 214 12.85 28.13 11.48
CA ASP A 214 13.41 26.88 11.97
C ASP A 214 12.83 26.48 13.34
N ILE A 215 12.88 25.20 13.66
CA ILE A 215 12.30 24.65 14.89
C ILE A 215 12.99 25.20 16.15
N LYS A 216 14.33 25.47 16.08
CA LYS A 216 15.06 26.05 17.21
C LYS A 216 14.59 27.48 17.51
N THR A 217 14.35 28.27 16.47
CA THR A 217 13.78 29.61 16.59
C THR A 217 12.38 29.58 17.18
N LEU A 218 11.52 28.64 16.77
CA LEU A 218 10.20 28.42 17.39
C LEU A 218 10.29 28.12 18.89
N CYS A 219 11.24 27.29 19.30
CA CYS A 219 11.45 26.98 20.72
C CYS A 219 11.94 28.21 21.51
N ARG A 220 12.79 29.07 20.93
CA ARG A 220 13.22 30.30 21.54
C ARG A 220 12.10 31.33 21.64
N LEU A 221 11.30 31.48 20.60
CA LEU A 221 10.15 32.38 20.59
C LEU A 221 9.11 32.00 21.64
N ALA A 222 8.94 30.72 21.92
CA ALA A 222 8.06 30.24 22.98
C ALA A 222 8.42 30.78 24.36
N GLN A 223 9.67 31.21 24.58
CA GLN A 223 10.17 31.71 25.88
C GLN A 223 10.03 33.23 26.02
N VAL A 224 9.67 33.95 24.96
CA VAL A 224 9.65 35.43 24.96
C VAL A 224 8.47 36.01 25.73
N SER A 225 7.27 35.50 25.51
CA SER A 225 6.05 35.94 26.22
C SER A 225 4.92 34.91 26.06
N LYS A 226 3.86 35.07 26.87
CA LYS A 226 2.66 34.18 26.75
C LYS A 226 2.07 34.17 25.35
N LEU A 227 2.03 35.27 24.63
CA LEU A 227 1.53 35.34 23.25
C LEU A 227 2.46 34.57 22.29
N TRP A 228 3.76 34.75 22.38
CA TRP A 228 4.73 34.04 21.57
C TRP A 228 4.78 32.55 21.90
N ASN A 229 4.64 32.16 23.16
CA ASN A 229 4.53 30.78 23.56
C ASN A 229 3.33 30.12 22.89
N TYR A 230 2.18 30.79 22.94
CA TYR A 230 0.95 30.32 22.35
C TYR A 230 1.09 30.09 20.82
N LEU A 231 1.60 31.10 20.09
CA LEU A 231 1.83 31.01 18.66
C LEU A 231 2.85 29.93 18.30
N ALA A 232 3.94 29.86 19.02
CA ALA A 232 4.98 28.85 18.80
C ALA A 232 4.44 27.45 19.05
N SER A 233 3.64 27.23 20.09
CA SER A 233 2.99 25.96 20.41
C SER A 233 2.00 25.55 19.32
N TYR A 234 1.23 26.49 18.77
CA TYR A 234 0.33 26.24 17.64
C TYR A 234 1.12 25.75 16.41
N TYR A 235 2.24 26.40 16.05
CA TYR A 235 3.07 26.00 14.93
C TYR A 235 3.82 24.71 15.18
N GLN A 236 4.29 24.46 16.39
CA GLN A 236 4.86 23.15 16.77
C GLN A 236 3.83 22.03 16.62
N GLY A 237 2.59 22.26 17.05
CA GLY A 237 1.48 21.33 16.82
C GLY A 237 1.22 21.06 15.34
N LYS A 238 1.21 22.13 14.52
CA LYS A 238 1.07 22.05 13.06
C LYS A 238 2.20 21.23 12.42
N ILE A 239 3.44 21.43 12.85
CA ILE A 239 4.60 20.67 12.40
C ILE A 239 4.46 19.20 12.84
N ARG A 240 4.14 18.92 14.11
CA ARG A 240 3.94 17.56 14.61
C ARG A 240 2.88 16.82 13.81
N ASN A 241 1.79 17.48 13.45
CA ASN A 241 0.73 16.88 12.63
C ASN A 241 1.20 16.47 11.23
N MET A 242 2.30 17.04 10.72
CA MET A 242 2.88 16.59 9.45
C MET A 242 3.36 15.12 9.50
N GLN A 243 3.74 14.59 10.68
CA GLN A 243 4.09 13.17 10.82
C GLN A 243 2.93 12.23 10.46
N TYR A 244 1.69 12.69 10.59
CA TYR A 244 0.49 11.91 10.25
C TYR A 244 0.07 12.14 8.79
N LYS A 245 0.71 13.06 8.06
CA LYS A 245 0.45 13.22 6.62
C LYS A 245 0.92 11.97 5.89
N LYS A 246 0.02 11.39 5.15
CA LYS A 246 0.36 10.22 4.33
C LYS A 246 1.31 10.65 3.21
N LEU A 247 2.35 9.86 2.97
CA LEU A 247 3.30 10.09 1.91
C LEU A 247 2.58 10.32 0.57
N GLY A 248 2.93 11.40 -0.14
CA GLY A 248 2.30 11.83 -1.39
C GLY A 248 1.02 12.66 -1.26
N GLN A 249 0.56 13.03 -0.04
CA GLN A 249 -0.46 14.07 0.09
C GLN A 249 0.12 15.44 -0.32
N PRO A 250 -0.72 16.35 -0.88
CA PRO A 250 -0.27 17.70 -1.21
C PRO A 250 0.30 18.41 0.02
N LEU A 251 1.46 19.00 -0.13
CA LEU A 251 2.12 19.81 0.89
C LEU A 251 1.76 21.29 0.71
N THR A 252 1.36 21.96 1.77
CA THR A 252 1.13 23.40 1.77
C THR A 252 2.46 24.16 1.62
N LEU A 253 2.41 25.44 1.30
CA LEU A 253 3.62 26.27 1.25
C LEU A 253 4.35 26.27 2.61
N PHE A 254 3.61 26.35 3.71
CA PHE A 254 4.17 26.23 5.06
C PHE A 254 4.90 24.90 5.27
N ASP A 255 4.29 23.76 4.90
CA ASP A 255 4.91 22.45 5.04
C ASP A 255 6.23 22.38 4.26
N ARG A 256 6.24 22.86 3.01
CA ARG A 256 7.45 22.87 2.17
C ARG A 256 8.56 23.73 2.79
N ASN A 257 8.24 24.92 3.28
CA ASN A 257 9.21 25.80 3.91
C ASN A 257 9.79 25.17 5.17
N VAL A 258 8.97 24.60 6.05
CA VAL A 258 9.43 23.90 7.26
C VAL A 258 10.35 22.73 6.90
N LEU A 259 9.97 21.92 5.92
CA LEU A 259 10.76 20.76 5.48
C LEU A 259 12.12 21.20 4.91
N LYS A 260 12.16 22.24 4.07
CA LYS A 260 13.40 22.74 3.46
C LYS A 260 14.35 23.34 4.50
N THR A 261 13.84 24.17 5.41
CA THR A 261 14.66 24.86 6.43
C THR A 261 15.28 23.88 7.41
N ASN A 262 14.54 22.86 7.79
CA ASN A 262 14.94 21.89 8.82
C ASN A 262 15.47 20.57 8.25
N LYS A 263 15.94 20.55 7.00
CA LYS A 263 16.36 19.30 6.31
C LYS A 263 17.32 18.45 7.12
N HIS A 264 18.23 19.07 7.89
CA HIS A 264 19.22 18.38 8.72
C HIS A 264 18.59 17.55 9.87
N LEU A 265 17.38 17.88 10.30
CA LEU A 265 16.66 17.13 11.34
C LEU A 265 15.95 15.89 10.79
N TRP A 266 15.78 15.78 9.48
CA TRP A 266 15.04 14.67 8.86
C TRP A 266 15.91 13.48 8.53
N ILE A 267 17.24 13.66 8.54
CA ILE A 267 18.21 12.59 8.30
C ILE A 267 18.02 11.50 9.36
N GLY A 268 17.88 10.26 8.93
CA GLY A 268 17.63 9.10 9.81
C GLY A 268 16.17 8.80 10.09
N HIS A 269 15.21 9.61 9.58
CA HIS A 269 13.79 9.33 9.69
C HIS A 269 13.16 9.19 8.31
N SER A 270 12.84 7.97 7.89
CA SER A 270 12.38 7.67 6.53
C SER A 270 11.18 8.50 6.09
N HIS A 271 10.14 8.61 6.93
CA HIS A 271 8.93 9.37 6.59
C HIS A 271 9.21 10.86 6.34
N TRP A 272 9.94 11.51 7.25
CA TRP A 272 10.29 12.93 7.11
C TRP A 272 11.26 13.19 5.95
N SER A 273 12.20 12.28 5.72
CA SER A 273 13.10 12.35 4.56
C SER A 273 12.34 12.31 3.25
N ILE A 274 11.35 11.41 3.14
CA ILE A 274 10.51 11.31 1.94
C ILE A 274 9.64 12.55 1.77
N LEU A 275 9.02 13.07 2.84
CA LEU A 275 8.28 14.33 2.77
C LEU A 275 9.17 15.50 2.31
N TYR A 276 10.40 15.57 2.81
CA TYR A 276 11.37 16.57 2.34
C TYR A 276 11.67 16.41 0.85
N LEU A 277 12.00 15.21 0.39
CA LEU A 277 12.23 14.95 -1.04
C LEU A 277 11.00 15.33 -1.89
N GLN A 278 9.79 15.05 -1.43
CA GLN A 278 8.56 15.42 -2.11
C GLN A 278 8.23 16.93 -2.03
N SER A 279 8.86 17.67 -1.13
CA SER A 279 8.66 19.13 -0.98
C SER A 279 9.45 19.97 -1.97
N LEU A 280 10.46 19.40 -2.61
CA LEU A 280 11.33 20.10 -3.56
C LEU A 280 10.62 20.36 -4.88
N ASP A 281 10.94 21.48 -5.49
CA ASP A 281 10.43 21.88 -6.80
C ASP A 281 11.46 21.58 -7.89
N TYR A 282 11.49 20.34 -8.35
CA TYR A 282 12.47 19.82 -9.30
C TYR A 282 12.41 20.48 -10.69
N HIS A 283 11.32 21.17 -11.02
CA HIS A 283 11.13 21.82 -12.31
C HIS A 283 11.44 23.32 -12.28
N ASN A 284 11.73 23.85 -11.10
CA ASN A 284 12.12 25.26 -10.97
C ASN A 284 13.49 25.48 -11.62
N PRO A 285 13.65 26.44 -12.54
CA PRO A 285 14.96 26.77 -13.13
C PRO A 285 16.04 27.07 -12.09
N ALA A 286 15.67 27.71 -10.97
CA ALA A 286 16.59 28.00 -9.85
C ALA A 286 17.01 26.73 -9.08
N PHE A 287 16.37 25.59 -9.28
CA PHE A 287 16.77 24.32 -8.65
C PHE A 287 18.15 23.83 -9.12
N LYS A 288 18.65 24.31 -10.28
CA LYS A 288 19.83 23.73 -10.94
C LYS A 288 21.17 23.98 -10.23
N GLU A 289 21.29 24.89 -9.29
CA GLU A 289 22.59 25.19 -8.67
C GLU A 289 22.64 24.86 -7.18
N GLU A 290 21.99 25.65 -6.35
CA GLU A 290 22.10 25.50 -4.89
C GLU A 290 21.20 24.38 -4.33
N GLU A 291 19.95 24.29 -4.78
CA GLU A 291 19.01 23.25 -4.32
C GLU A 291 19.47 21.86 -4.74
N TYR A 292 20.06 21.71 -5.95
CA TYR A 292 20.62 20.44 -6.42
C TYR A 292 21.81 20.00 -5.54
N SER A 293 22.78 20.89 -5.28
CA SER A 293 23.91 20.58 -4.39
C SER A 293 23.44 20.17 -2.99
N ASN A 294 22.43 20.87 -2.45
CA ASN A 294 21.83 20.55 -1.17
C ASN A 294 21.12 19.19 -1.18
N LEU A 295 20.41 18.86 -2.28
CA LEU A 295 19.77 17.55 -2.47
C LEU A 295 20.81 16.43 -2.50
N VAL A 296 21.87 16.58 -3.29
CA VAL A 296 22.94 15.57 -3.38
C VAL A 296 23.62 15.34 -2.03
N LYS A 297 23.91 16.41 -1.27
CA LYS A 297 24.44 16.30 0.10
C LYS A 297 23.50 15.57 1.03
N PHE A 298 22.19 15.86 0.93
CA PHE A 298 21.16 15.20 1.73
C PHE A 298 21.07 13.69 1.39
N LEU A 299 21.01 13.34 0.11
CA LEU A 299 20.97 11.95 -0.35
C LEU A 299 22.22 11.17 0.08
N LYS A 300 23.41 11.75 -0.02
CA LYS A 300 24.65 11.14 0.48
C LYS A 300 24.60 10.89 2.00
N SER A 301 24.03 11.81 2.77
CA SER A 301 23.84 11.61 4.20
C SER A 301 22.85 10.50 4.52
N LEU A 302 21.80 10.34 3.72
CA LEU A 302 20.87 9.21 3.85
C LEU A 302 21.53 7.89 3.49
N ASP A 303 22.32 7.84 2.41
CA ASP A 303 23.07 6.64 2.00
C ASP A 303 24.09 6.20 3.06
N TYR A 304 24.77 7.13 3.68
CA TYR A 304 25.68 6.82 4.80
C TYR A 304 24.93 6.15 5.95
N ASN A 305 23.77 6.67 6.33
CA ASN A 305 22.94 6.07 7.36
C ASN A 305 22.38 4.69 6.98
N LEU A 306 22.09 4.46 5.69
CA LEU A 306 21.68 3.12 5.22
C LEU A 306 22.80 2.10 5.39
N LYS A 307 24.05 2.47 5.02
CA LYS A 307 25.22 1.60 5.08
C LYS A 307 25.63 1.28 6.51
N SER A 308 25.64 2.25 7.40
CA SER A 308 25.98 2.05 8.83
C SER A 308 25.02 1.10 9.54
N ASN A 309 23.83 0.88 8.99
CA ASN A 309 22.86 -0.09 9.51
C ASN A 309 23.02 -1.51 8.92
N MET A 310 23.83 -1.69 7.86
CA MET A 310 24.06 -2.99 7.23
C MET A 310 25.12 -3.85 7.94
N ASP A 311 26.08 -3.24 8.61
CA ASP A 311 27.22 -3.95 9.22
C ASP A 311 26.87 -4.69 10.50
N ASP A 312 25.69 -4.46 11.08
CA ASP A 312 25.21 -5.15 12.30
C ASP A 312 24.15 -6.22 11.97
N ASN A 313 24.55 -7.33 11.41
CA ASN A 313 23.68 -8.49 11.10
C ASN A 313 23.05 -9.21 12.30
N LEU A 314 23.30 -8.78 13.54
CA LEU A 314 22.85 -9.50 14.74
C LEU A 314 22.13 -8.67 15.80
N LYS A 315 22.17 -7.35 15.72
CA LYS A 315 21.36 -6.48 16.59
C LYS A 315 20.86 -5.34 15.76
N ARG A 316 19.60 -5.42 15.32
CA ARG A 316 18.86 -4.24 14.86
C ARG A 316 18.93 -3.21 15.99
N ARG A 317 20.01 -2.41 16.03
CA ARG A 317 20.12 -1.29 16.96
C ARG A 317 18.90 -0.43 16.69
N GLN A 318 18.05 -0.35 17.68
CA GLN A 318 16.93 0.58 17.68
C GLN A 318 17.54 1.97 17.50
N PHE A 319 17.54 2.49 16.27
CA PHE A 319 17.98 3.82 15.99
C PHE A 319 17.03 4.75 16.74
N LYS A 320 17.51 5.43 17.77
CA LYS A 320 16.75 6.51 18.40
C LYS A 320 16.59 7.57 17.34
N CYS A 321 15.36 7.81 16.91
CA CYS A 321 15.05 8.95 16.06
C CYS A 321 15.48 10.23 16.80
N LEU A 322 16.47 10.93 16.23
CA LEU A 322 16.95 12.20 16.79
C LEU A 322 16.02 13.37 16.46
N ASN A 323 14.92 13.11 15.78
CA ASN A 323 13.95 14.13 15.42
C ASN A 323 13.16 14.57 16.66
N LEU A 324 13.39 15.81 17.09
CA LEU A 324 12.71 16.46 18.20
C LEU A 324 11.17 16.47 18.09
N MET A 325 10.62 16.22 16.90
CA MET A 325 9.19 16.20 16.62
C MET A 325 8.56 14.81 16.70
N CYS A 326 9.36 13.76 16.89
CA CYS A 326 8.88 12.39 17.00
C CYS A 326 8.74 11.97 18.47
N SER A 327 7.92 10.94 18.72
CA SER A 327 7.87 10.30 20.04
C SER A 327 9.22 9.68 20.42
N LYS A 328 9.50 9.55 21.72
CA LYS A 328 10.75 8.96 22.24
C LYS A 328 11.04 7.54 21.74
N ASN A 329 10.02 6.83 21.27
CA ASN A 329 10.11 5.45 20.78
C ASN A 329 9.95 5.34 19.26
N CYS A 330 10.19 6.43 18.51
CA CYS A 330 10.09 6.39 17.07
C CYS A 330 11.16 5.47 16.47
N GLN A 331 10.69 4.44 15.77
CA GLN A 331 11.52 3.54 14.96
C GLN A 331 11.18 3.78 13.50
N SER A 332 12.01 4.55 12.84
CA SER A 332 11.79 4.87 11.43
C SER A 332 13.00 4.47 10.61
N PHE A 333 12.83 3.41 9.82
CA PHE A 333 13.85 2.89 8.90
C PHE A 333 13.34 2.99 7.47
N PHE A 334 14.26 3.12 6.51
CA PHE A 334 13.92 2.89 5.14
C PHE A 334 13.62 1.41 4.91
N ARG A 335 12.53 1.13 4.23
CA ARG A 335 12.07 -0.21 3.85
C ARG A 335 11.78 -0.24 2.35
N PRO A 336 11.73 -1.40 1.72
CA PRO A 336 11.51 -1.52 0.27
C PRO A 336 10.29 -0.75 -0.25
N TYR A 337 9.18 -0.72 0.50
CA TYR A 337 8.00 0.04 0.09
C TYR A 337 8.23 1.57 0.00
N HIS A 338 9.20 2.12 0.73
CA HIS A 338 9.60 3.52 0.58
C HIS A 338 10.26 3.78 -0.78
N ALA A 339 11.03 2.80 -1.29
CA ALA A 339 11.58 2.87 -2.64
C ALA A 339 10.46 2.92 -3.69
N ILE A 340 9.40 2.11 -3.54
CA ILE A 340 8.23 2.15 -4.43
C ILE A 340 7.59 3.54 -4.45
N ILE A 341 7.38 4.15 -3.27
CA ILE A 341 6.79 5.49 -3.15
C ILE A 341 7.67 6.54 -3.82
N LEU A 342 9.00 6.45 -3.66
CA LEU A 342 9.95 7.38 -4.28
C LEU A 342 10.07 7.16 -5.78
N LEU A 343 10.09 5.92 -6.26
CA LEU A 343 10.07 5.59 -7.69
C LEU A 343 8.85 6.17 -8.38
N ASP A 344 7.66 5.88 -7.83
CA ASP A 344 6.43 6.39 -8.38
C ASP A 344 6.38 7.92 -8.38
N PHE A 345 6.87 8.55 -7.31
CA PHE A 345 6.99 10.01 -7.24
C PHE A 345 7.94 10.54 -8.32
N ALA A 346 9.13 9.94 -8.47
CA ALA A 346 10.15 10.36 -9.44
C ALA A 346 9.62 10.21 -10.88
N PHE A 347 8.99 9.07 -11.21
CA PHE A 347 8.44 8.81 -12.53
C PHE A 347 7.27 9.76 -12.87
N ARG A 348 6.27 9.90 -11.99
CA ARG A 348 5.12 10.80 -12.23
C ARG A 348 5.53 12.26 -12.35
N LYS A 349 6.59 12.67 -11.65
CA LYS A 349 7.13 14.03 -11.72
C LYS A 349 8.21 14.18 -12.78
N LYS A 350 8.48 13.16 -13.57
CA LYS A 350 9.52 13.15 -14.61
C LYS A 350 10.86 13.71 -14.07
N ILE A 351 11.27 13.23 -12.88
CA ILE A 351 12.50 13.66 -12.22
C ILE A 351 13.63 12.75 -12.70
N TYR A 352 14.65 13.32 -13.36
CA TYR A 352 15.80 12.60 -13.90
C TYR A 352 17.09 12.98 -13.16
N ILE A 353 17.14 12.68 -11.85
CA ILE A 353 18.29 12.92 -10.98
C ILE A 353 18.94 11.58 -10.64
N PRO A 354 20.12 11.24 -11.18
CA PRO A 354 20.77 9.95 -10.96
C PRO A 354 20.95 9.60 -9.47
N GLU A 355 21.36 10.56 -8.65
CA GLU A 355 21.58 10.34 -7.22
C GLU A 355 20.31 9.91 -6.47
N LEU A 356 19.15 10.42 -6.88
CA LEU A 356 17.86 9.99 -6.32
C LEU A 356 17.59 8.52 -6.66
N TYR A 357 17.82 8.12 -7.91
CA TYR A 357 17.65 6.73 -8.33
C TYR A 357 18.67 5.80 -7.67
N HIS A 358 19.93 6.23 -7.53
CA HIS A 358 20.93 5.47 -6.78
C HIS A 358 20.51 5.28 -5.31
N PHE A 359 20.00 6.30 -4.67
CA PHE A 359 19.47 6.19 -3.31
C PHE A 359 18.29 5.21 -3.24
N ILE A 360 17.34 5.28 -4.17
CA ILE A 360 16.22 4.33 -4.26
C ILE A 360 16.71 2.91 -4.42
N ILE A 361 17.67 2.66 -5.32
CA ILE A 361 18.30 1.35 -5.52
C ILE A 361 19.00 0.88 -4.24
N ASN A 362 19.67 1.77 -3.51
CA ASN A 362 20.32 1.40 -2.24
C ASN A 362 19.29 0.98 -1.18
N ILE A 363 18.11 1.58 -1.16
CA ILE A 363 17.00 1.07 -0.33
C ILE A 363 16.59 -0.34 -0.77
N LEU A 364 16.47 -0.59 -2.09
CA LEU A 364 16.09 -1.91 -2.62
C LEU A 364 17.15 -2.97 -2.37
N LYS A 365 18.44 -2.62 -2.30
CA LYS A 365 19.52 -3.54 -1.93
C LYS A 365 19.37 -4.12 -0.52
N LEU A 366 18.63 -3.45 0.37
CA LEU A 366 18.31 -3.96 1.71
C LEU A 366 17.27 -5.08 1.69
N SER A 367 16.58 -5.27 0.56
CA SER A 367 15.53 -6.29 0.43
C SER A 367 16.13 -7.68 0.23
N SER A 368 15.48 -8.68 0.80
CA SER A 368 15.67 -10.07 0.39
C SER A 368 15.12 -10.33 -1.00
N ASP A 369 15.52 -11.41 -1.65
CA ASP A 369 14.96 -11.81 -2.95
C ASP A 369 13.46 -12.11 -2.85
N ILE A 370 13.01 -12.63 -1.72
CA ILE A 370 11.59 -12.85 -1.42
C ILE A 370 10.83 -11.53 -1.43
N GLU A 371 11.37 -10.50 -0.78
CA GLU A 371 10.75 -9.17 -0.77
C GLU A 371 10.74 -8.53 -2.15
N LEU A 372 11.87 -8.60 -2.90
CA LEU A 372 11.94 -8.08 -4.26
C LEU A 372 10.92 -8.76 -5.18
N ASN A 373 10.74 -10.07 -5.02
CA ASN A 373 9.76 -10.85 -5.77
C ASN A 373 8.31 -10.35 -5.56
N LEU A 374 7.99 -9.82 -4.37
CA LEU A 374 6.65 -9.23 -4.14
C LEU A 374 6.41 -8.00 -5.01
N TYR A 375 7.42 -7.17 -5.23
CA TYR A 375 7.31 -5.92 -5.99
C TYR A 375 7.66 -6.06 -7.47
N LEU A 376 8.13 -7.22 -7.90
CA LEU A 376 8.63 -7.45 -9.25
C LEU A 376 7.63 -7.09 -10.36
N PRO A 377 6.31 -7.44 -10.27
CA PRO A 377 5.35 -7.03 -11.29
C PRO A 377 5.28 -5.50 -11.44
N TYR A 378 5.36 -4.77 -10.33
CA TYR A 378 5.38 -3.32 -10.36
C TYR A 378 6.62 -2.76 -11.05
N PHE A 379 7.80 -3.30 -10.77
CA PHE A 379 9.04 -2.84 -11.42
C PHE A 379 9.01 -3.08 -12.93
N ILE A 380 8.60 -4.27 -13.36
CA ILE A 380 8.52 -4.62 -14.77
C ILE A 380 7.48 -3.76 -15.51
N HIS A 381 6.35 -3.47 -14.86
CA HIS A 381 5.34 -2.57 -15.42
C HIS A 381 5.91 -1.17 -15.69
N LYS A 382 6.78 -0.64 -14.81
CA LYS A 382 7.43 0.66 -15.02
C LYS A 382 8.35 0.68 -16.24
N PHE A 383 8.86 -0.46 -16.70
CA PHE A 383 9.60 -0.53 -17.96
C PHE A 383 8.72 -0.22 -19.17
N THR A 384 7.44 -0.57 -19.12
CA THR A 384 6.47 -0.21 -20.17
C THR A 384 6.16 1.28 -20.18
N GLU A 385 5.94 1.89 -19.00
CA GLU A 385 5.50 3.27 -18.89
C GLU A 385 6.61 4.30 -19.20
N HIS A 386 7.87 3.98 -18.85
CA HIS A 386 8.97 4.94 -18.87
C HIS A 386 10.13 4.57 -19.77
N GLY A 387 10.05 3.44 -20.48
CA GLY A 387 10.94 3.03 -21.57
C GLY A 387 12.44 3.15 -21.26
N HIS A 388 13.12 4.00 -22.01
CA HIS A 388 14.57 4.18 -21.93
C HIS A 388 15.01 5.25 -20.91
N SER A 389 14.19 5.65 -19.95
CA SER A 389 14.63 6.62 -18.94
C SER A 389 15.79 6.06 -18.12
N GLY A 390 16.74 6.92 -17.74
CA GLY A 390 17.91 6.51 -16.96
C GLY A 390 17.54 5.81 -15.63
N GLY A 391 16.41 6.19 -15.03
CA GLY A 391 15.90 5.54 -13.84
C GLY A 391 15.45 4.08 -14.06
N VAL A 392 14.80 3.81 -15.21
CA VAL A 392 14.43 2.44 -15.61
C VAL A 392 15.65 1.58 -15.89
N ILE A 393 16.64 2.12 -16.60
CA ILE A 393 17.89 1.39 -16.88
C ILE A 393 18.61 1.00 -15.59
N LEU A 394 18.70 1.92 -14.62
CA LEU A 394 19.31 1.61 -13.32
C LEU A 394 18.53 0.54 -12.56
N LEU A 395 17.19 0.60 -12.57
CA LEU A 395 16.34 -0.39 -11.93
C LEU A 395 16.47 -1.77 -12.60
N ALA A 396 16.49 -1.82 -13.94
CA ALA A 396 16.64 -3.07 -14.69
C ALA A 396 18.00 -3.72 -14.42
N ARG A 397 19.09 -2.95 -14.47
CA ARG A 397 20.43 -3.44 -14.11
C ARG A 397 20.48 -4.00 -12.69
N PHE A 398 19.90 -3.29 -11.72
CA PHE A 398 19.81 -3.78 -10.35
C PHE A 398 19.09 -5.13 -10.26
N LEU A 399 17.94 -5.28 -10.94
CA LEU A 399 17.17 -6.53 -10.93
C LEU A 399 17.94 -7.68 -11.58
N ILE A 400 18.58 -7.43 -12.73
CA ILE A 400 19.40 -8.43 -13.43
C ILE A 400 20.60 -8.83 -12.56
N ASP A 401 21.26 -7.87 -11.92
CA ASP A 401 22.35 -8.16 -10.98
C ASP A 401 21.89 -9.07 -9.82
N ARG A 402 20.70 -8.85 -9.28
CA ARG A 402 20.14 -9.72 -8.24
C ARG A 402 19.80 -11.12 -8.77
N CYS A 403 19.40 -11.24 -10.03
CA CYS A 403 19.09 -12.51 -10.68
C CYS A 403 20.33 -13.38 -10.96
N LYS A 404 21.55 -12.83 -10.97
CA LYS A 404 22.78 -13.55 -11.35
C LYS A 404 22.98 -14.88 -10.60
N LYS A 405 22.60 -14.90 -9.31
CA LYS A 405 22.80 -16.06 -8.42
C LYS A 405 21.50 -16.58 -7.79
N SER A 406 20.36 -16.00 -8.14
CA SER A 406 19.06 -16.37 -7.58
C SER A 406 18.18 -16.97 -8.66
N SER A 407 18.16 -18.30 -8.75
CA SER A 407 17.35 -19.04 -9.72
C SER A 407 15.86 -18.69 -9.64
N GLU A 408 15.34 -18.53 -8.41
CA GLU A 408 13.92 -18.22 -8.19
C GLU A 408 13.58 -16.80 -8.67
N LEU A 409 14.41 -15.80 -8.31
CA LEU A 409 14.20 -14.43 -8.75
C LEU A 409 14.38 -14.30 -10.27
N ALA A 410 15.35 -15.01 -10.84
CA ALA A 410 15.59 -15.06 -12.29
C ALA A 410 14.40 -15.67 -13.04
N LEU A 411 13.86 -16.79 -12.55
CA LEU A 411 12.69 -17.45 -13.14
C LEU A 411 11.46 -16.52 -13.11
N GLU A 412 11.24 -15.86 -11.99
CA GLU A 412 10.12 -14.94 -11.84
C GLU A 412 10.30 -13.68 -12.74
N THR A 413 11.51 -13.11 -12.79
CA THR A 413 11.84 -11.97 -13.65
C THR A 413 11.65 -12.33 -15.13
N TYR A 414 12.17 -13.49 -15.54
CA TYR A 414 12.06 -13.99 -16.90
C TYR A 414 10.60 -14.08 -17.35
N TRP A 415 9.74 -14.72 -16.56
CA TRP A 415 8.34 -14.90 -16.94
C TRP A 415 7.53 -13.60 -16.92
N ASN A 416 7.83 -12.66 -16.05
CA ASN A 416 7.22 -11.33 -16.09
C ASN A 416 7.63 -10.55 -17.36
N LEU A 417 8.93 -10.58 -17.73
CA LEU A 417 9.41 -9.98 -18.98
C LEU A 417 8.81 -10.67 -20.21
N MET A 418 8.75 -12.02 -20.22
CA MET A 418 8.12 -12.81 -21.28
C MET A 418 6.65 -12.49 -21.46
N TYR A 419 5.89 -12.37 -20.36
CA TYR A 419 4.50 -11.96 -20.42
C TYR A 419 4.35 -10.58 -21.07
N CYS A 420 5.12 -9.59 -20.62
CA CYS A 420 5.08 -8.26 -21.19
C CYS A 420 5.49 -8.27 -22.68
N PHE A 421 6.55 -9.03 -23.05
CA PHE A 421 6.95 -9.18 -24.44
C PHE A 421 5.86 -9.83 -25.28
N ASN A 422 5.24 -10.90 -24.79
CA ASN A 422 4.21 -11.62 -25.52
C ASN A 422 2.94 -10.79 -25.73
N THR A 423 2.60 -9.92 -24.79
CA THR A 423 1.38 -9.08 -24.84
C THR A 423 1.60 -7.79 -25.63
N THR A 424 2.70 -7.07 -25.38
CA THR A 424 2.93 -5.73 -25.95
C THR A 424 3.77 -5.76 -27.23
N LYS A 425 4.58 -6.82 -27.45
CA LYS A 425 5.57 -6.93 -28.51
C LYS A 425 6.60 -5.79 -28.53
N HIS A 426 6.77 -5.09 -27.42
CA HIS A 426 7.69 -3.97 -27.32
C HIS A 426 9.15 -4.46 -27.22
N GLN A 427 10.04 -3.93 -28.08
CA GLN A 427 11.44 -4.37 -28.20
C GLN A 427 12.26 -4.24 -26.90
N ILE A 428 11.88 -3.34 -26.01
CA ILE A 428 12.55 -3.16 -24.72
C ILE A 428 12.55 -4.45 -23.88
N PHE A 429 11.46 -5.22 -23.92
CA PHE A 429 11.39 -6.49 -23.18
C PHE A 429 12.27 -7.56 -23.81
N GLU A 430 12.38 -7.59 -25.13
CA GLU A 430 13.33 -8.46 -25.82
C GLU A 430 14.78 -8.14 -25.44
N PHE A 431 15.11 -6.84 -25.36
CA PHE A 431 16.41 -6.38 -24.89
C PHE A 431 16.70 -6.86 -23.46
N TYR A 432 15.80 -6.63 -22.50
CA TYR A 432 15.99 -7.06 -21.11
C TYR A 432 15.97 -8.58 -20.93
N LEU A 433 15.24 -9.32 -21.75
CA LEU A 433 15.30 -10.79 -21.78
C LEU A 433 16.68 -11.29 -22.23
N LYS A 434 17.24 -10.71 -23.29
CA LYS A 434 18.60 -11.02 -23.76
C LYS A 434 19.64 -10.65 -22.70
N ASP A 435 19.51 -9.47 -22.11
CA ASP A 435 20.41 -8.99 -21.06
C ASP A 435 20.37 -9.90 -19.82
N LEU A 436 19.18 -10.34 -19.39
CA LEU A 436 19.03 -11.33 -18.31
C LEU A 436 19.76 -12.64 -18.64
N LEU A 437 19.49 -13.24 -19.80
CA LEU A 437 20.07 -14.53 -20.20
C LEU A 437 21.61 -14.46 -20.35
N ASN A 438 22.16 -13.31 -20.75
CA ASN A 438 23.60 -13.11 -20.91
C ASN A 438 24.32 -12.88 -19.57
N ASN A 439 23.61 -12.48 -18.52
CA ASN A 439 24.22 -12.07 -17.26
C ASN A 439 24.00 -13.03 -16.10
N VAL A 440 23.05 -13.96 -16.18
CA VAL A 440 22.84 -14.99 -15.14
C VAL A 440 23.82 -16.16 -15.29
N GLU A 441 24.07 -16.91 -14.22
CA GLU A 441 24.92 -18.09 -14.24
C GLU A 441 24.39 -19.18 -15.19
N PRO A 442 25.26 -20.00 -15.87
CA PRO A 442 24.84 -20.97 -16.86
C PRO A 442 23.75 -21.93 -16.39
N HIS A 443 23.83 -22.41 -15.15
CA HIS A 443 22.81 -23.33 -14.61
C HIS A 443 21.42 -22.64 -14.49
N ILE A 444 21.38 -21.32 -14.31
CA ILE A 444 20.13 -20.55 -14.31
C ILE A 444 19.57 -20.45 -15.73
N VAL A 445 20.45 -20.24 -16.72
CA VAL A 445 20.04 -20.25 -18.16
C VAL A 445 19.36 -21.58 -18.49
N ASP A 446 19.92 -22.71 -18.02
CA ASP A 446 19.33 -24.03 -18.24
C ASP A 446 17.95 -24.17 -17.59
N ILE A 447 17.78 -23.63 -16.38
CA ILE A 447 16.47 -23.59 -15.70
C ILE A 447 15.47 -22.79 -16.52
N LEU A 448 15.85 -21.59 -16.99
CA LEU A 448 14.97 -20.71 -17.79
C LEU A 448 14.58 -21.37 -19.11
N ASN A 449 15.54 -21.97 -19.83
CA ASN A 449 15.26 -22.68 -21.07
C ASN A 449 14.39 -23.92 -20.87
N SER A 450 14.65 -24.68 -19.82
CA SER A 450 13.83 -25.85 -19.44
C SER A 450 12.40 -25.43 -19.10
N SER A 451 12.20 -24.35 -18.34
CA SER A 451 10.87 -23.82 -18.04
C SER A 451 10.14 -23.30 -19.27
N ARG A 452 10.86 -22.69 -20.21
CA ARG A 452 10.34 -22.26 -21.52
C ARG A 452 9.87 -23.46 -22.33
N GLN A 453 10.66 -24.54 -22.36
CA GLN A 453 10.32 -25.78 -23.07
C GLN A 453 9.06 -26.42 -22.46
N PHE A 454 8.92 -26.41 -21.14
CA PHE A 454 7.70 -26.89 -20.47
C PHE A 454 6.46 -26.10 -20.95
N VAL A 455 6.48 -24.77 -20.93
CA VAL A 455 5.38 -23.92 -21.39
C VAL A 455 5.08 -24.16 -22.88
N HIS A 456 6.10 -24.29 -23.71
CA HIS A 456 5.94 -24.61 -25.12
C HIS A 456 5.19 -25.92 -25.34
N CYS A 457 5.50 -26.96 -24.54
CA CYS A 457 4.72 -28.21 -24.60
C CYS A 457 3.23 -28.01 -24.27
N LEU A 458 2.89 -27.15 -23.33
CA LEU A 458 1.50 -26.83 -22.99
C LEU A 458 0.80 -26.03 -24.10
N GLN A 459 1.47 -25.07 -24.70
CA GLN A 459 0.92 -24.24 -25.78
C GLN A 459 0.62 -25.02 -27.06
N TYR A 460 1.40 -26.08 -27.34
CA TYR A 460 1.19 -26.96 -28.50
C TYR A 460 0.27 -28.18 -28.23
N MET A 461 -0.29 -28.22 -27.03
CA MET A 461 -1.33 -29.21 -26.71
C MET A 461 -2.53 -29.05 -27.67
N PRO A 462 -3.09 -30.15 -28.22
CA PRO A 462 -4.19 -30.08 -29.18
C PRO A 462 -5.47 -29.57 -28.55
N THR A 463 -5.64 -28.24 -28.54
CA THR A 463 -6.85 -27.56 -28.10
C THR A 463 -7.64 -27.10 -29.31
N ASN A 464 -8.89 -27.53 -29.45
CA ASN A 464 -9.74 -26.96 -30.50
C ASN A 464 -10.17 -25.54 -30.17
N SER A 465 -10.21 -24.69 -31.18
CA SER A 465 -10.64 -23.30 -31.13
C SER A 465 -12.10 -23.06 -30.67
N THR A 466 -12.89 -24.12 -30.50
CA THR A 466 -14.33 -24.00 -30.24
C THR A 466 -14.75 -24.11 -28.77
N GLY A 467 -13.81 -24.10 -27.84
CA GLY A 467 -14.09 -23.93 -26.40
C GLY A 467 -15.01 -24.97 -25.73
N ARG A 468 -15.51 -26.00 -26.43
CA ARG A 468 -16.40 -26.98 -25.84
C ARG A 468 -15.68 -28.24 -25.42
N MET A 469 -16.10 -28.79 -24.29
CA MET A 469 -15.64 -30.09 -23.82
C MET A 469 -16.20 -31.18 -24.75
N THR A 470 -15.31 -31.87 -25.46
CA THR A 470 -15.67 -33.09 -26.23
C THR A 470 -14.78 -34.23 -25.76
N MET A 471 -15.33 -35.45 -25.77
CA MET A 471 -14.57 -36.67 -25.46
C MET A 471 -13.38 -36.85 -26.41
N ASP A 472 -13.54 -36.45 -27.67
CA ASP A 472 -12.48 -36.45 -28.67
C ASP A 472 -11.34 -35.49 -28.30
N ARG A 473 -11.64 -34.30 -27.81
CA ARG A 473 -10.62 -33.35 -27.31
C ARG A 473 -9.86 -33.96 -26.13
N LEU A 474 -10.54 -34.50 -25.15
CA LEU A 474 -9.92 -35.15 -24.00
C LEU A 474 -9.02 -36.32 -24.43
N PHE A 475 -9.50 -37.16 -25.38
CA PHE A 475 -8.69 -38.26 -25.90
C PHE A 475 -7.42 -37.78 -26.56
N ARG A 476 -7.49 -36.74 -27.42
CA ARG A 476 -6.32 -36.16 -28.09
C ARG A 476 -5.32 -35.55 -27.12
N VAL A 477 -5.79 -34.84 -26.09
CA VAL A 477 -4.95 -34.29 -25.05
C VAL A 477 -4.23 -35.40 -24.26
N LYS A 478 -4.97 -36.47 -23.86
CA LYS A 478 -4.39 -37.61 -23.16
C LYS A 478 -3.36 -38.37 -24.03
N LYS A 479 -3.65 -38.52 -25.32
CA LYS A 479 -2.72 -39.12 -26.28
C LYS A 479 -1.46 -38.28 -26.41
N TYR A 480 -1.59 -36.94 -26.56
CA TYR A 480 -0.48 -36.02 -26.66
C TYR A 480 0.49 -36.18 -25.50
N PHE A 481 0.01 -36.18 -24.25
CA PHE A 481 0.86 -36.31 -23.06
C PHE A 481 1.41 -37.73 -22.83
N ARG A 482 0.87 -38.76 -23.46
CA ARG A 482 1.51 -40.08 -23.47
C ARG A 482 2.74 -40.14 -24.38
N GLU A 483 2.71 -39.38 -25.47
CA GLU A 483 3.76 -39.37 -26.49
C GLU A 483 4.83 -38.31 -26.21
N LYS A 484 4.46 -37.21 -25.53
CA LYS A 484 5.34 -36.10 -25.27
C LYS A 484 6.20 -36.34 -24.04
N LYS A 485 7.52 -36.36 -24.23
CA LYS A 485 8.47 -36.44 -23.13
C LYS A 485 8.59 -35.05 -22.47
N MET A 486 8.31 -34.96 -21.18
CA MET A 486 8.43 -33.76 -20.36
C MET A 486 9.25 -33.98 -19.08
N ASP A 487 9.84 -35.18 -18.93
CA ASP A 487 10.70 -35.55 -17.81
C ASP A 487 11.91 -34.60 -17.71
N GLY A 488 12.26 -34.22 -16.51
CA GLY A 488 13.36 -33.30 -16.21
C GLY A 488 13.06 -31.82 -16.48
N LEU A 489 11.95 -31.46 -17.11
CA LEU A 489 11.58 -30.07 -17.36
C LEU A 489 11.21 -29.34 -16.08
N ILE A 490 11.56 -28.06 -15.99
CA ILE A 490 11.25 -27.18 -14.86
C ILE A 490 9.83 -26.62 -15.00
N ILE A 491 9.03 -26.74 -13.92
CA ILE A 491 7.72 -26.09 -13.85
C ILE A 491 7.93 -24.60 -13.54
N PRO A 492 7.31 -23.68 -14.29
CA PRO A 492 7.57 -22.22 -14.13
C PRO A 492 7.05 -21.61 -12.83
N PHE A 493 6.73 -22.39 -11.83
CA PHE A 493 6.33 -21.95 -10.50
C PHE A 493 7.45 -22.01 -9.47
N ASP A 494 8.40 -22.92 -9.64
CA ASP A 494 9.47 -23.19 -8.70
C ASP A 494 10.73 -23.65 -9.44
N SER A 495 11.81 -22.91 -9.30
CA SER A 495 13.11 -23.22 -9.97
C SER A 495 13.70 -24.58 -9.58
N ASN A 496 13.27 -25.14 -8.45
CA ASN A 496 13.75 -26.42 -7.92
C ASN A 496 12.86 -27.62 -8.27
N SER A 497 11.67 -27.38 -8.84
CA SER A 497 10.71 -28.46 -9.14
C SER A 497 10.85 -28.95 -10.58
N ARG A 498 11.26 -30.22 -10.74
CA ARG A 498 11.40 -30.90 -12.03
C ARG A 498 10.29 -31.93 -12.21
N VAL A 499 9.76 -32.00 -13.41
CA VAL A 499 8.78 -33.02 -13.80
C VAL A 499 9.45 -34.40 -13.80
N ASN A 500 8.89 -35.37 -13.10
CA ASN A 500 9.21 -36.78 -13.28
C ASN A 500 8.38 -37.36 -14.43
N TYR A 501 7.07 -37.24 -14.33
CA TYR A 501 6.14 -37.66 -15.39
C TYR A 501 4.79 -36.91 -15.26
N ILE A 502 4.07 -36.89 -16.35
CA ILE A 502 2.66 -36.47 -16.36
C ILE A 502 1.79 -37.71 -16.19
N VAL A 503 0.65 -37.59 -15.51
CA VAL A 503 -0.33 -38.68 -15.34
C VAL A 503 -1.45 -38.53 -16.38
N PRO A 504 -1.33 -39.12 -17.59
CA PRO A 504 -2.27 -38.85 -18.68
C PRO A 504 -3.71 -39.29 -18.37
N LEU A 505 -3.86 -40.38 -17.58
CA LEU A 505 -5.20 -40.89 -17.19
C LEU A 505 -5.94 -39.89 -16.29
N GLY A 506 -5.23 -39.16 -15.44
CA GLY A 506 -5.80 -38.16 -14.54
C GLY A 506 -6.08 -36.81 -15.18
N ILE A 507 -5.76 -36.61 -16.45
CA ILE A 507 -6.05 -35.36 -17.14
C ILE A 507 -7.57 -35.19 -17.29
N GLU A 508 -8.06 -34.01 -16.94
CA GLU A 508 -9.45 -33.60 -17.05
C GLU A 508 -9.60 -32.28 -17.78
N ILE A 509 -10.68 -32.13 -18.53
CA ILE A 509 -11.11 -30.83 -19.04
C ILE A 509 -12.26 -30.36 -18.17
N LYS A 510 -12.09 -29.23 -17.48
CA LYS A 510 -13.15 -28.69 -16.61
C LYS A 510 -14.27 -28.07 -17.43
N ASN A 511 -15.48 -28.30 -17.01
CA ASN A 511 -16.66 -27.77 -17.67
C ASN A 511 -16.91 -26.31 -17.22
N SER A 512 -16.25 -25.38 -17.88
CA SER A 512 -16.44 -23.95 -17.73
C SER A 512 -16.41 -23.27 -19.10
N ALA A 513 -16.63 -21.96 -19.14
CA ALA A 513 -16.67 -21.20 -20.40
C ALA A 513 -15.38 -21.33 -21.24
N THR A 514 -14.22 -21.39 -20.60
CA THR A 514 -12.91 -21.51 -21.25
C THR A 514 -12.39 -22.95 -21.31
N CYS A 515 -13.11 -23.93 -20.71
CA CYS A 515 -12.75 -25.35 -20.70
C CYS A 515 -11.25 -25.59 -20.36
N PRO A 516 -10.75 -25.15 -19.20
CA PRO A 516 -9.36 -25.31 -18.84
C PRO A 516 -8.99 -26.78 -18.63
N VAL A 517 -7.72 -27.12 -18.83
CA VAL A 517 -7.20 -28.48 -18.74
C VAL A 517 -6.48 -28.68 -17.41
N LEU A 518 -6.97 -29.57 -16.58
CA LEU A 518 -6.31 -30.03 -15.37
C LEU A 518 -5.29 -31.12 -15.72
N ILE A 519 -4.04 -30.90 -15.34
CA ILE A 519 -2.91 -31.78 -15.66
C ILE A 519 -2.25 -32.21 -14.35
N PRO A 520 -2.42 -33.48 -13.91
CA PRO A 520 -1.67 -34.03 -12.80
C PRO A 520 -0.23 -34.30 -13.22
N ILE A 521 0.72 -33.85 -12.41
CA ILE A 521 2.16 -33.91 -12.67
C ILE A 521 2.82 -34.48 -11.41
N ASN A 522 3.61 -35.53 -11.57
CA ASN A 522 4.50 -35.97 -10.52
C ASN A 522 5.84 -35.21 -10.66
N CYS A 523 6.30 -34.63 -9.60
CA CYS A 523 7.46 -33.73 -9.56
C CYS A 523 8.47 -34.19 -8.51
N ARG A 524 9.75 -33.95 -8.78
CA ARG A 524 10.82 -34.03 -7.79
C ARG A 524 11.30 -32.64 -7.44
N ARG A 525 11.40 -32.34 -6.12
CA ARG A 525 11.85 -31.04 -5.63
C ARG A 525 13.29 -31.11 -5.10
N GLY A 526 14.23 -30.44 -5.78
CA GLY A 526 15.62 -30.37 -5.39
C GLY A 526 16.28 -31.76 -5.28
N ASN A 527 17.01 -31.98 -4.21
CA ASN A 527 17.68 -33.26 -3.92
C ASN A 527 16.82 -34.21 -3.06
N CYS A 528 15.57 -33.84 -2.75
CA CYS A 528 14.66 -34.72 -2.02
C CYS A 528 14.31 -35.93 -2.89
N GLN A 529 14.35 -37.12 -2.29
CA GLN A 529 13.96 -38.37 -2.97
C GLN A 529 12.43 -38.54 -3.01
N GLU A 530 11.69 -37.67 -2.31
CA GLU A 530 10.24 -37.75 -2.26
C GLU A 530 9.60 -37.13 -3.51
N ASP A 531 8.76 -37.91 -4.14
CA ASP A 531 7.93 -37.49 -5.24
C ASP A 531 6.77 -36.64 -4.69
N LEU A 532 6.48 -35.51 -5.33
CA LEU A 532 5.39 -34.62 -4.99
C LEU A 532 4.39 -34.58 -6.15
N ASP A 533 3.14 -34.89 -5.84
CA ASP A 533 2.06 -34.70 -6.82
C ASP A 533 1.61 -33.25 -6.89
N CYS A 534 1.76 -32.68 -8.06
CA CYS A 534 1.33 -31.33 -8.39
C CYS A 534 0.16 -31.36 -9.37
N TYR A 535 -0.78 -30.45 -9.21
CA TYR A 535 -1.91 -30.30 -10.12
C TYR A 535 -1.83 -28.94 -10.78
N LEU A 536 -1.78 -28.92 -12.10
CA LEU A 536 -1.70 -27.71 -12.92
C LEU A 536 -3.02 -27.53 -13.68
N LEU A 537 -3.60 -26.34 -13.60
CA LEU A 537 -4.73 -25.95 -14.44
C LEU A 537 -4.22 -25.01 -15.53
N TYR A 538 -4.21 -25.50 -16.77
CA TYR A 538 -3.87 -24.68 -17.94
C TYR A 538 -5.15 -24.01 -18.46
N LYS A 539 -5.15 -22.68 -18.44
CA LYS A 539 -6.29 -21.85 -18.85
C LYS A 539 -6.01 -21.18 -20.19
N LEU A 540 -7.00 -21.14 -21.07
CA LEU A 540 -6.99 -20.41 -22.34
C LEU A 540 -7.64 -19.03 -22.16
N GLU A 541 -7.14 -18.29 -21.18
CA GLU A 541 -7.56 -16.93 -20.84
C GLU A 541 -6.41 -16.17 -20.17
N ASN A 542 -6.51 -14.85 -20.13
CA ASN A 542 -5.52 -14.02 -19.44
C ASN A 542 -5.67 -14.14 -17.92
N VAL A 543 -4.68 -14.73 -17.26
CA VAL A 543 -4.63 -14.89 -15.80
C VAL A 543 -3.73 -13.84 -15.10
N HIS A 544 -3.36 -12.77 -15.79
CA HIS A 544 -2.47 -11.75 -15.24
C HIS A 544 -3.10 -11.02 -14.05
N GLN A 545 -4.40 -10.79 -14.09
CA GLN A 545 -5.12 -10.17 -12.97
C GLN A 545 -5.06 -11.04 -11.70
N ASP A 546 -5.30 -12.36 -11.83
CA ASP A 546 -5.14 -13.31 -10.71
C ASP A 546 -3.71 -13.28 -10.15
N TYR A 547 -2.70 -13.27 -11.02
CA TYR A 547 -1.30 -13.18 -10.63
C TYR A 547 -1.00 -11.91 -9.81
N VAL A 548 -1.45 -10.73 -10.27
CA VAL A 548 -1.23 -9.45 -9.56
C VAL A 548 -1.98 -9.45 -8.23
N VAL A 549 -3.20 -9.96 -8.17
CA VAL A 549 -3.98 -10.06 -6.92
C VAL A 549 -3.29 -10.97 -5.90
N LEU A 550 -2.79 -12.13 -6.32
CA LEU A 550 -2.05 -13.03 -5.42
C LEU A 550 -0.76 -12.38 -4.91
N LYS A 551 -0.04 -11.64 -5.75
CA LYS A 551 1.12 -10.84 -5.31
C LYS A 551 0.70 -9.75 -4.31
N ALA A 552 -0.46 -9.08 -4.51
CA ALA A 552 -1.01 -8.12 -3.57
C ALA A 552 -1.36 -8.77 -2.22
N ILE A 553 -1.94 -9.97 -2.21
CA ILE A 553 -2.23 -10.74 -1.00
C ILE A 553 -0.95 -11.10 -0.25
N ARG A 554 0.07 -11.58 -0.95
CA ARG A 554 1.40 -11.87 -0.35
C ARG A 554 2.04 -10.59 0.20
N LEU A 555 1.89 -9.46 -0.48
CA LEU A 555 2.35 -8.16 0.01
C LEU A 555 1.59 -7.75 1.28
N MET A 556 0.27 -7.94 1.37
CA MET A 556 -0.50 -7.71 2.60
C MET A 556 0.04 -8.57 3.74
N LYS A 557 0.23 -9.87 3.51
CA LYS A 557 0.79 -10.82 4.48
C LYS A 557 2.16 -10.35 4.99
N TYR A 558 3.05 -9.96 4.07
CA TYR A 558 4.38 -9.46 4.41
C TYR A 558 4.32 -8.18 5.25
N LEU A 559 3.48 -7.21 4.88
CA LEU A 559 3.35 -5.94 5.61
C LEU A 559 2.78 -6.13 7.01
N LEU A 560 1.74 -6.94 7.15
CA LEU A 560 1.11 -7.23 8.44
C LEU A 560 2.08 -7.93 9.38
N HIS A 561 2.79 -8.96 8.91
CA HIS A 561 3.79 -9.66 9.70
C HIS A 561 4.96 -8.75 10.08
N SER A 562 5.59 -8.10 9.08
CA SER A 562 6.85 -7.36 9.29
C SER A 562 6.69 -6.03 10.02
N LEU A 563 5.51 -5.37 9.94
CA LEU A 563 5.28 -4.06 10.52
C LEU A 563 4.44 -4.11 11.79
N ASN A 564 3.52 -5.04 11.88
CA ASN A 564 2.53 -5.11 12.96
C ASN A 564 2.65 -6.37 13.82
N GLY A 565 3.44 -7.37 13.40
CA GLY A 565 3.50 -8.68 14.06
C GLY A 565 2.17 -9.46 13.99
N ILE A 566 1.33 -9.14 12.98
CA ILE A 566 0.02 -9.78 12.80
C ILE A 566 0.14 -10.82 11.69
N GLU A 567 -0.24 -12.06 12.01
CA GLU A 567 -0.28 -13.13 11.02
C GLU A 567 -1.55 -13.07 10.18
N LEU A 568 -1.37 -13.03 8.86
CA LEU A 568 -2.45 -13.14 7.89
C LEU A 568 -2.52 -14.59 7.38
N GLU A 569 -3.52 -15.34 7.85
CA GLU A 569 -3.69 -16.74 7.46
C GLU A 569 -4.29 -16.85 6.06
N THR A 570 -3.46 -17.21 5.08
CA THR A 570 -3.87 -17.36 3.68
C THR A 570 -3.39 -18.69 3.13
N VAL A 571 -4.15 -19.26 2.20
CA VAL A 571 -3.71 -20.40 1.39
C VAL A 571 -2.94 -19.85 0.20
N ASP A 572 -1.69 -20.30 0.04
CA ASP A 572 -0.80 -19.83 -1.02
C ASP A 572 -0.81 -20.82 -2.20
N TYR A 573 -0.93 -20.29 -3.41
CA TYR A 573 -0.82 -21.01 -4.66
C TYR A 573 -0.23 -20.09 -5.75
N GLN A 574 0.30 -20.69 -6.80
CA GLN A 574 0.98 -19.95 -7.85
C GLN A 574 0.08 -19.74 -9.06
N VAL A 575 0.21 -18.58 -9.69
CA VAL A 575 -0.37 -18.28 -11.00
C VAL A 575 0.76 -17.77 -11.90
N ARG A 576 0.80 -18.25 -13.15
CA ARG A 576 1.78 -17.82 -14.13
C ARG A 576 1.09 -17.38 -15.42
N PRO A 577 0.96 -16.10 -15.70
CA PRO A 577 0.56 -15.61 -17.00
C PRO A 577 1.65 -15.93 -18.03
N ILE A 578 1.25 -16.44 -19.19
CA ILE A 578 2.15 -16.75 -20.29
C ILE A 578 2.07 -15.66 -21.35
N ASP A 579 0.87 -15.32 -21.73
CA ASP A 579 0.54 -14.25 -22.66
C ASP A 579 -0.88 -13.70 -22.35
N GLY A 580 -1.38 -12.80 -23.21
CA GLY A 580 -2.72 -12.22 -23.02
C GLY A 580 -3.88 -13.19 -23.27
N LYS A 581 -3.61 -14.46 -23.61
CA LYS A 581 -4.63 -15.46 -23.99
C LYS A 581 -4.48 -16.77 -23.24
N SER A 582 -3.39 -16.99 -22.51
CA SER A 582 -3.14 -18.25 -21.80
C SER A 582 -2.34 -18.05 -20.52
N GLY A 583 -2.50 -18.98 -19.61
CA GLY A 583 -1.75 -19.02 -18.36
C GLY A 583 -1.95 -20.32 -17.59
N MET A 584 -1.25 -20.41 -16.48
CA MET A 584 -1.23 -21.57 -15.62
C MET A 584 -1.59 -21.19 -14.19
N VAL A 585 -2.35 -22.06 -13.54
CA VAL A 585 -2.72 -21.93 -12.13
C VAL A 585 -2.35 -23.23 -11.42
N GLN A 586 -1.60 -23.12 -10.33
CA GLN A 586 -1.38 -24.24 -9.42
C GLN A 586 -2.66 -24.55 -8.66
N VAL A 587 -3.10 -25.78 -8.70
CA VAL A 587 -4.29 -26.21 -7.96
C VAL A 587 -3.89 -26.62 -6.55
N VAL A 588 -4.60 -26.09 -5.56
CA VAL A 588 -4.43 -26.48 -4.17
C VAL A 588 -5.01 -27.86 -3.97
N PRO A 589 -4.24 -28.84 -3.49
CA PRO A 589 -4.75 -30.18 -3.21
C PRO A 589 -5.66 -30.18 -1.97
N ASN A 590 -6.41 -31.24 -1.80
CA ASN A 590 -7.21 -31.52 -0.60
C ASN A 590 -8.13 -30.35 -0.21
N CYS A 591 -8.88 -29.85 -1.17
CA CYS A 591 -9.88 -28.81 -0.94
C CYS A 591 -11.11 -28.98 -1.85
N LEU A 592 -12.23 -28.49 -1.39
CA LEU A 592 -13.48 -28.46 -2.14
C LEU A 592 -14.07 -27.04 -2.15
N THR A 593 -14.87 -26.76 -3.19
CA THR A 593 -15.65 -25.52 -3.18
C THR A 593 -16.79 -25.62 -2.17
N VAL A 594 -17.22 -24.48 -1.63
CA VAL A 594 -18.38 -24.44 -0.72
C VAL A 594 -19.62 -25.00 -1.42
N TYR A 595 -19.72 -24.81 -2.73
CA TYR A 595 -20.79 -25.42 -3.55
C TYR A 595 -20.73 -26.95 -3.50
N GLU A 596 -19.56 -27.57 -3.69
CA GLU A 596 -19.41 -29.02 -3.67
C GLU A 596 -19.71 -29.60 -2.30
N ILE A 597 -19.24 -28.97 -1.24
CA ILE A 597 -19.52 -29.37 0.16
C ILE A 597 -21.04 -29.40 0.41
N LYS A 598 -21.75 -28.33 0.01
CA LYS A 598 -23.17 -28.17 0.29
C LYS A 598 -24.07 -29.03 -0.62
N GLU A 599 -23.86 -28.94 -1.92
CA GLU A 599 -24.79 -29.46 -2.90
C GLU A 599 -24.46 -30.91 -3.30
N LYS A 600 -23.20 -31.30 -3.32
CA LYS A 600 -22.79 -32.66 -3.68
C LYS A 600 -22.65 -33.58 -2.48
N MET A 601 -21.95 -33.14 -1.43
CA MET A 601 -21.75 -33.94 -0.21
C MET A 601 -22.89 -33.78 0.78
N ARG A 602 -23.69 -32.70 0.68
CA ARG A 602 -24.75 -32.34 1.65
C ARG A 602 -24.25 -32.18 3.07
N PHE A 603 -23.01 -31.67 3.22
CA PHE A 603 -22.42 -31.35 4.47
C PHE A 603 -22.53 -29.86 4.76
N THR A 604 -22.51 -29.49 6.05
CA THR A 604 -22.17 -28.13 6.43
C THR A 604 -20.65 -27.93 6.28
N ILE A 605 -20.20 -26.68 6.19
CA ILE A 605 -18.77 -26.39 6.14
C ILE A 605 -18.05 -27.01 7.36
N PHE A 606 -18.67 -26.89 8.54
CA PHE A 606 -18.04 -27.38 9.77
C PHE A 606 -18.01 -28.90 9.83
N ASN A 607 -19.05 -29.61 9.38
CA ASN A 607 -19.06 -31.06 9.28
C ASN A 607 -17.97 -31.58 8.33
N TYR A 608 -17.78 -30.92 7.19
CA TYR A 608 -16.69 -31.26 6.27
C TYR A 608 -15.32 -31.12 6.96
N ILE A 609 -15.11 -30.05 7.72
CA ILE A 609 -13.84 -29.83 8.43
C ILE A 609 -13.63 -30.92 9.50
N THR A 610 -14.63 -31.24 10.30
CA THR A 610 -14.53 -32.22 11.39
C THR A 610 -14.34 -33.65 10.88
N GLU A 611 -15.05 -34.06 9.84
CA GLU A 611 -14.91 -35.39 9.25
C GLU A 611 -13.50 -35.65 8.70
N ASN A 612 -12.83 -34.60 8.19
CA ASN A 612 -11.45 -34.69 7.70
C ASN A 612 -10.40 -34.58 8.80
N ASN A 613 -10.76 -34.23 10.05
CA ASN A 613 -9.84 -34.05 11.16
C ASN A 613 -10.38 -34.66 12.47
N PRO A 614 -10.59 -35.98 12.52
CA PRO A 614 -11.23 -36.64 13.67
C PRO A 614 -10.40 -36.53 14.97
N ASP A 615 -9.10 -36.39 14.85
CA ASP A 615 -8.17 -36.32 15.97
C ASP A 615 -7.95 -34.88 16.51
N GLU A 616 -8.45 -33.86 15.81
CA GLU A 616 -8.33 -32.48 16.25
C GLU A 616 -9.51 -32.01 17.11
N THR A 617 -9.24 -31.12 18.06
CA THR A 617 -10.29 -30.53 18.89
C THR A 617 -11.13 -29.54 18.09
N VAL A 618 -12.42 -29.50 18.38
CA VAL A 618 -13.37 -28.53 17.81
C VAL A 618 -12.89 -27.08 17.96
N ASP A 619 -12.27 -26.76 19.11
CA ASP A 619 -11.73 -25.44 19.39
C ASP A 619 -10.60 -25.05 18.41
N ASN A 620 -9.64 -25.97 18.17
CA ASN A 620 -8.55 -25.72 17.23
C ASN A 620 -9.05 -25.55 15.79
N LEU A 621 -9.98 -26.41 15.36
CA LEU A 621 -10.56 -26.34 14.02
C LEU A 621 -11.31 -25.01 13.78
N ARG A 622 -12.12 -24.58 14.76
CA ARG A 622 -12.80 -23.28 14.66
C ARG A 622 -11.81 -22.12 14.62
N LYS A 623 -10.76 -22.15 15.42
CA LYS A 623 -9.70 -21.11 15.43
C LYS A 623 -8.95 -21.02 14.09
N LYS A 624 -8.66 -22.14 13.44
CA LYS A 624 -8.08 -22.19 12.09
C LYS A 624 -9.03 -21.54 11.07
N PHE A 625 -10.32 -21.92 11.13
CA PHE A 625 -11.35 -21.35 10.25
C PHE A 625 -11.51 -19.84 10.47
N VAL A 626 -11.61 -19.37 11.73
CA VAL A 626 -11.69 -17.95 12.11
C VAL A 626 -10.58 -17.13 11.46
N LYS A 627 -9.32 -17.58 11.56
CA LYS A 627 -8.15 -16.86 11.04
C LYS A 627 -8.21 -16.68 9.53
N SER A 628 -8.47 -17.74 8.78
CA SER A 628 -8.55 -17.70 7.32
C SER A 628 -9.81 -16.95 6.84
N CYS A 629 -10.94 -17.14 7.49
CA CYS A 629 -12.17 -16.43 7.18
C CYS A 629 -12.01 -14.91 7.36
N ALA A 630 -11.40 -14.46 8.47
CA ALA A 630 -11.12 -13.05 8.72
C ALA A 630 -10.13 -12.47 7.70
N ALA A 631 -9.08 -13.23 7.35
CA ALA A 631 -8.10 -12.81 6.35
C ALA A 631 -8.77 -12.53 5.00
N TYR A 632 -9.53 -13.48 4.47
CA TYR A 632 -10.18 -13.33 3.16
C TYR A 632 -11.35 -12.35 3.18
N CYS A 633 -12.05 -12.19 4.33
CA CYS A 633 -13.03 -11.14 4.51
C CYS A 633 -12.41 -9.75 4.27
N VAL A 634 -11.28 -9.47 4.90
CA VAL A 634 -10.58 -8.16 4.78
C VAL A 634 -9.93 -8.00 3.41
N ILE A 635 -9.28 -9.04 2.87
CA ILE A 635 -8.64 -9.02 1.55
C ILE A 635 -9.67 -8.69 0.47
N THR A 636 -10.78 -9.44 0.42
CA THR A 636 -11.81 -9.26 -0.61
C THR A 636 -12.51 -7.90 -0.48
N TYR A 637 -12.71 -7.43 0.75
CA TYR A 637 -13.21 -6.08 0.99
C TYR A 637 -12.28 -5.01 0.45
N LEU A 638 -10.99 -5.05 0.81
CA LEU A 638 -10.01 -4.02 0.42
C LEU A 638 -9.78 -3.98 -1.08
N LEU A 639 -9.65 -5.14 -1.73
CA LEU A 639 -9.44 -5.24 -3.17
C LEU A 639 -10.74 -5.09 -3.99
N GLY A 640 -11.89 -5.05 -3.33
CA GLY A 640 -13.19 -4.92 -4.00
C GLY A 640 -13.50 -6.10 -4.92
N VAL A 641 -13.25 -7.33 -4.45
CA VAL A 641 -13.44 -8.55 -5.24
C VAL A 641 -14.92 -8.82 -5.45
N GLY A 642 -15.32 -8.96 -6.71
CA GLY A 642 -16.69 -9.29 -7.15
C GLY A 642 -16.88 -10.77 -7.51
N ASP A 643 -18.04 -11.11 -8.05
CA ASP A 643 -18.45 -12.47 -8.50
C ASP A 643 -18.22 -13.59 -7.46
N ARG A 644 -18.56 -13.33 -6.19
CA ARG A 644 -18.32 -14.28 -5.09
C ARG A 644 -19.49 -15.27 -4.94
N HIS A 645 -19.59 -16.23 -5.86
CA HIS A 645 -20.47 -17.39 -5.72
C HIS A 645 -19.77 -18.54 -4.98
N LEU A 646 -20.52 -19.57 -4.60
CA LEU A 646 -20.01 -20.65 -3.74
C LEU A 646 -18.93 -21.53 -4.40
N ASP A 647 -18.80 -21.52 -5.73
CA ASP A 647 -17.70 -22.20 -6.45
C ASP A 647 -16.39 -21.39 -6.47
N ASN A 648 -16.42 -20.09 -6.13
CA ASN A 648 -15.22 -19.24 -6.01
C ASN A 648 -14.69 -19.16 -4.58
N ILE A 649 -15.27 -19.94 -3.66
CA ILE A 649 -14.87 -20.03 -2.25
C ILE A 649 -14.57 -21.48 -1.94
N MET A 650 -13.38 -21.75 -1.44
CA MET A 650 -12.87 -23.08 -1.19
C MET A 650 -12.54 -23.30 0.28
N ILE A 651 -12.68 -24.54 0.72
CA ILE A 651 -12.31 -25.00 2.06
C ILE A 651 -11.31 -26.14 1.91
N THR A 652 -10.14 -26.04 2.56
CA THR A 652 -9.20 -27.16 2.64
C THR A 652 -9.68 -28.20 3.64
N THR A 653 -9.19 -29.44 3.52
CA THR A 653 -9.44 -30.47 4.55
C THR A 653 -8.98 -30.04 5.93
N GLU A 654 -7.94 -29.20 6.03
CA GLU A 654 -7.43 -28.64 7.30
C GLU A 654 -8.34 -27.54 7.90
N GLY A 655 -9.42 -27.16 7.21
CA GLY A 655 -10.36 -26.14 7.68
C GLY A 655 -9.98 -24.70 7.35
N LYS A 656 -9.13 -24.45 6.36
CA LYS A 656 -8.79 -23.09 5.91
C LYS A 656 -9.71 -22.69 4.75
N LEU A 657 -10.34 -21.52 4.89
CA LEU A 657 -11.09 -20.88 3.82
C LEU A 657 -10.15 -20.07 2.92
N PHE A 658 -10.37 -20.12 1.60
CA PHE A 658 -9.70 -19.22 0.66
C PHE A 658 -10.58 -18.96 -0.57
N HIS A 659 -10.25 -17.90 -1.30
CA HIS A 659 -10.93 -17.50 -2.52
C HIS A 659 -10.07 -17.80 -3.74
N ILE A 660 -10.72 -18.15 -4.83
CA ILE A 660 -10.12 -18.33 -6.15
C ILE A 660 -10.83 -17.46 -7.16
N ASP A 661 -10.25 -17.33 -8.34
CA ASP A 661 -10.80 -16.60 -9.48
C ASP A 661 -11.03 -15.10 -9.17
N TYR A 662 -10.02 -14.32 -9.44
CA TYR A 662 -10.03 -12.86 -9.25
C TYR A 662 -10.28 -12.10 -10.56
N GLY A 663 -11.05 -12.68 -11.48
CA GLY A 663 -11.41 -12.04 -12.74
C GLY A 663 -12.22 -10.75 -12.59
N PHE A 664 -12.84 -10.54 -11.42
CA PHE A 664 -13.60 -9.34 -11.09
C PHE A 664 -13.11 -8.72 -9.79
N ILE A 665 -12.49 -7.55 -9.85
CA ILE A 665 -11.94 -6.81 -8.71
C ILE A 665 -12.26 -5.33 -8.85
N LEU A 666 -11.84 -4.53 -7.86
CA LEU A 666 -12.01 -3.08 -7.82
C LEU A 666 -13.49 -2.66 -7.96
N GLY A 667 -14.39 -3.47 -7.37
CA GLY A 667 -15.82 -3.23 -7.41
C GLY A 667 -16.51 -3.58 -8.71
N SER A 668 -15.79 -4.19 -9.66
CA SER A 668 -16.37 -4.78 -10.86
C SER A 668 -17.11 -6.07 -10.52
N ASP A 669 -18.25 -6.31 -11.16
CA ASP A 669 -19.04 -7.55 -11.04
C ASP A 669 -19.75 -7.83 -12.37
N PRO A 670 -19.79 -9.10 -12.84
CA PRO A 670 -20.43 -9.43 -14.11
C PRO A 670 -21.97 -9.36 -14.05
N LYS A 671 -22.54 -9.34 -12.84
CA LYS A 671 -23.97 -9.36 -12.63
C LYS A 671 -24.52 -7.96 -12.39
N PRO A 672 -25.64 -7.57 -13.03
CA PRO A 672 -26.22 -6.23 -12.89
C PRO A 672 -26.90 -5.98 -11.53
N ILE A 673 -26.87 -6.97 -10.63
CA ILE A 673 -27.50 -6.91 -9.30
C ILE A 673 -26.49 -6.39 -8.30
N SER A 674 -26.88 -5.42 -7.48
CA SER A 674 -26.02 -4.91 -6.39
C SER A 674 -25.62 -6.03 -5.45
N GLN A 675 -24.32 -6.27 -5.34
CA GLN A 675 -23.74 -7.31 -4.51
C GLN A 675 -23.26 -6.73 -3.19
N PRO A 676 -23.25 -7.52 -2.10
CA PRO A 676 -22.58 -7.09 -0.87
C PRO A 676 -21.07 -6.97 -1.12
N LYS A 677 -20.44 -5.99 -0.48
CA LYS A 677 -19.01 -5.75 -0.64
C LYS A 677 -18.11 -6.83 -0.04
N ILE A 678 -18.68 -7.72 0.75
CA ILE A 678 -18.04 -8.85 1.42
C ILE A 678 -18.98 -10.05 1.19
N ARG A 679 -18.43 -11.24 1.12
CA ARG A 679 -19.24 -12.47 1.01
C ARG A 679 -19.01 -13.33 2.24
N ILE A 680 -19.92 -13.23 3.21
CA ILE A 680 -20.04 -14.13 4.35
C ILE A 680 -21.45 -14.75 4.31
N THR A 681 -21.51 -16.09 4.26
CA THR A 681 -22.78 -16.84 4.22
C THR A 681 -23.21 -17.29 5.61
N GLU A 682 -24.48 -17.65 5.78
CA GLU A 682 -24.94 -18.22 7.06
C GLU A 682 -24.19 -19.52 7.39
N ASP A 683 -23.84 -20.37 6.41
CA ASP A 683 -23.04 -21.57 6.65
C ASP A 683 -21.62 -21.24 7.17
N MET A 684 -21.04 -20.11 6.76
CA MET A 684 -19.76 -19.65 7.33
C MET A 684 -19.96 -19.14 8.77
N ILE A 685 -21.09 -18.48 9.06
CA ILE A 685 -21.41 -18.03 10.41
C ILE A 685 -21.64 -19.24 11.32
N ASP A 686 -22.29 -20.30 10.84
CA ASP A 686 -22.46 -21.55 11.57
C ASP A 686 -21.10 -22.24 11.83
N ALA A 687 -20.21 -22.24 10.84
CA ALA A 687 -18.84 -22.73 11.00
C ALA A 687 -18.04 -21.90 12.04
N LEU A 688 -18.36 -20.61 12.20
CA LEU A 688 -17.84 -19.73 13.29
C LEU A 688 -18.54 -19.98 14.63
N GLY A 689 -19.46 -20.97 14.71
CA GLY A 689 -20.20 -21.29 15.94
C GLY A 689 -21.45 -20.46 16.18
N GLY A 690 -21.91 -19.73 15.17
CA GLY A 690 -23.04 -18.81 15.26
C GLY A 690 -22.66 -17.42 15.76
N ARG A 691 -23.55 -16.44 15.55
CA ARG A 691 -23.30 -14.99 15.83
C ARG A 691 -23.00 -14.69 17.29
N ASN A 692 -23.47 -15.48 18.22
CA ASN A 692 -23.30 -15.28 19.66
C ASN A 692 -22.07 -16.02 20.21
N SER A 693 -21.34 -16.76 19.39
CA SER A 693 -20.16 -17.51 19.83
C SER A 693 -18.94 -16.61 20.08
N ILE A 694 -18.02 -17.08 20.90
CA ILE A 694 -16.73 -16.45 21.12
C ILE A 694 -15.92 -16.41 19.81
N TYR A 695 -16.05 -17.42 18.95
CA TYR A 695 -15.33 -17.52 17.67
C TYR A 695 -15.80 -16.45 16.68
N TYR A 696 -17.10 -16.12 16.68
CA TYR A 696 -17.60 -15.02 15.85
C TYR A 696 -17.11 -13.66 16.38
N GLN A 697 -17.02 -13.49 17.71
CA GLN A 697 -16.43 -12.28 18.30
C GLN A 697 -14.95 -12.16 17.94
N ASP A 698 -14.17 -13.27 18.02
CA ASP A 698 -12.77 -13.31 17.61
C ASP A 698 -12.60 -13.02 16.12
N PHE A 699 -13.50 -13.53 15.26
CA PHE A 699 -13.55 -13.21 13.84
C PHE A 699 -13.70 -11.71 13.60
N ILE A 700 -14.67 -11.05 14.21
CA ILE A 700 -14.91 -9.61 14.08
C ILE A 700 -13.70 -8.82 14.58
N LYS A 701 -13.16 -9.18 15.74
CA LYS A 701 -11.98 -8.53 16.32
C LYS A 701 -10.78 -8.65 15.36
N LEU A 702 -10.51 -9.84 14.84
CA LEU A 702 -9.40 -10.06 13.91
C LEU A 702 -9.60 -9.30 12.59
N CYS A 703 -10.82 -9.25 12.04
CA CYS A 703 -11.14 -8.41 10.89
C CYS A 703 -10.81 -6.94 11.14
N ASN A 704 -11.18 -6.42 12.32
CA ASN A 704 -10.89 -5.04 12.70
C ASN A 704 -9.39 -4.76 12.83
N ASP A 705 -8.64 -5.65 13.46
CA ASP A 705 -7.19 -5.51 13.65
C ASP A 705 -6.45 -5.53 12.30
N LEU A 706 -6.75 -6.51 11.42
CA LEU A 706 -6.20 -6.62 10.08
C LEU A 706 -6.52 -5.38 9.24
N TYR A 707 -7.77 -4.95 9.25
CA TYR A 707 -8.22 -3.79 8.48
C TYR A 707 -7.53 -2.50 8.95
N GLN A 708 -7.45 -2.26 10.26
CA GLN A 708 -6.80 -1.07 10.80
C GLN A 708 -5.30 -1.03 10.47
N ALA A 709 -4.63 -2.16 10.55
CA ALA A 709 -3.22 -2.25 10.17
C ALA A 709 -3.01 -1.94 8.68
N MET A 710 -3.90 -2.43 7.80
CA MET A 710 -3.80 -2.20 6.36
C MET A 710 -4.15 -0.79 5.91
N ARG A 711 -5.00 -0.07 6.63
CA ARG A 711 -5.46 1.29 6.23
C ARG A 711 -4.33 2.28 5.96
N GLY A 712 -3.21 2.15 6.66
CA GLY A 712 -2.02 2.99 6.48
C GLY A 712 -1.34 2.85 5.11
N HIS A 713 -1.56 1.74 4.42
CA HIS A 713 -0.84 1.35 3.21
C HIS A 713 -1.57 1.65 1.90
N LEU A 714 -2.69 2.39 1.93
CA LEU A 714 -3.51 2.70 0.76
C LEU A 714 -2.68 3.11 -0.47
N LYS A 715 -1.70 4.02 -0.30
CA LYS A 715 -0.92 4.50 -1.44
C LYS A 715 -0.05 3.44 -2.08
N LEU A 716 0.57 2.59 -1.26
CA LEU A 716 1.33 1.46 -1.77
C LEU A 716 0.43 0.56 -2.63
N PHE A 717 -0.80 0.29 -2.17
CA PHE A 717 -1.75 -0.52 -2.94
C PHE A 717 -2.27 0.19 -4.18
N ILE A 718 -2.50 1.51 -4.16
CA ILE A 718 -2.82 2.26 -5.38
C ILE A 718 -1.70 2.10 -6.42
N HIS A 719 -0.45 2.29 -6.03
CA HIS A 719 0.68 2.17 -6.95
C HIS A 719 0.88 0.72 -7.43
N PHE A 720 0.73 -0.24 -6.53
CA PHE A 720 0.87 -1.65 -6.88
C PHE A 720 -0.24 -2.10 -7.83
N MET A 721 -1.49 -1.82 -7.52
CA MET A 721 -2.64 -2.22 -8.34
C MET A 721 -2.76 -1.41 -9.65
N SER A 722 -2.04 -0.30 -9.81
CA SER A 722 -2.01 0.45 -11.07
C SER A 722 -1.45 -0.36 -12.25
N ILE A 723 -0.75 -1.46 -11.99
CA ILE A 723 -0.32 -2.45 -12.97
C ILE A 723 -1.50 -2.96 -13.85
N LEU A 724 -2.69 -2.98 -13.29
CA LEU A 724 -3.91 -3.48 -13.94
C LEU A 724 -4.70 -2.40 -14.68
N THR A 725 -4.12 -1.21 -14.87
CA THR A 725 -4.78 -0.09 -15.53
C THR A 725 -3.89 0.51 -16.60
N ASP A 726 -4.49 0.88 -17.72
CA ASP A 726 -3.81 1.60 -18.80
C ASP A 726 -3.76 3.13 -18.58
N GLY A 727 -4.02 3.57 -17.33
CA GLY A 727 -4.05 4.99 -16.97
C GLY A 727 -5.45 5.62 -17.12
N GLY A 728 -5.51 6.94 -17.29
CA GLY A 728 -6.75 7.66 -17.58
C GLY A 728 -7.87 7.42 -16.55
N ASP A 729 -9.05 7.04 -17.03
CA ASP A 729 -10.24 6.86 -16.18
C ASP A 729 -10.20 5.55 -15.37
N GLU A 730 -9.53 4.52 -15.85
CA GLU A 730 -9.33 3.27 -15.11
C GLU A 730 -8.50 3.52 -13.85
N TYR A 731 -7.42 4.27 -13.96
CA TYR A 731 -6.63 4.69 -12.80
C TYR A 731 -7.45 5.54 -11.81
N LYS A 732 -8.27 6.47 -12.32
CA LYS A 732 -9.17 7.27 -11.46
C LYS A 732 -10.18 6.37 -10.73
N HIS A 733 -10.74 5.38 -11.43
CA HIS A 733 -11.65 4.40 -10.85
C HIS A 733 -10.96 3.58 -9.75
N LEU A 734 -9.78 3.03 -10.02
CA LEU A 734 -8.95 2.31 -9.04
C LEU A 734 -8.71 3.15 -7.79
N VAL A 735 -8.28 4.40 -7.94
CA VAL A 735 -8.05 5.33 -6.82
C VAL A 735 -9.33 5.56 -6.03
N LYS A 736 -10.46 5.79 -6.71
CA LYS A 736 -11.78 6.00 -6.07
C LYS A 736 -12.20 4.77 -5.25
N VAL A 737 -12.12 3.58 -5.83
CA VAL A 737 -12.54 2.35 -5.16
C VAL A 737 -11.64 2.05 -3.95
N LEU A 738 -10.33 2.02 -4.12
CA LEU A 738 -9.42 1.76 -3.00
C LEU A 738 -9.57 2.82 -1.90
N THR A 739 -9.70 4.10 -2.24
CA THR A 739 -9.92 5.16 -1.26
C THR A 739 -11.22 4.96 -0.48
N SER A 740 -12.30 4.54 -1.15
CA SER A 740 -13.58 4.27 -0.49
C SER A 740 -13.56 3.04 0.44
N ARG A 741 -12.63 2.10 0.23
CA ARG A 741 -12.47 0.88 1.04
C ARG A 741 -11.48 1.08 2.19
N PHE A 742 -10.36 1.72 1.94
CA PHE A 742 -9.35 2.03 2.96
C PHE A 742 -9.74 3.19 3.87
N ILE A 743 -10.62 4.08 3.45
CA ILE A 743 -11.18 5.22 4.17
C ILE A 743 -10.11 6.01 4.95
N PRO A 744 -9.14 6.61 4.26
CA PRO A 744 -7.96 7.20 4.92
C PRO A 744 -8.27 8.44 5.77
N GLY A 745 -9.38 9.14 5.51
CA GLY A 745 -9.77 10.37 6.22
C GLY A 745 -10.57 10.17 7.50
N GLU A 746 -11.05 8.94 7.75
CA GLU A 746 -11.93 8.67 8.90
C GLU A 746 -11.16 8.20 10.14
N THR A 747 -11.77 8.41 11.33
CA THR A 747 -11.22 7.91 12.58
C THR A 747 -11.17 6.38 12.59
N LYS A 748 -10.35 5.79 13.47
CA LYS A 748 -10.31 4.34 13.65
C LYS A 748 -11.70 3.79 13.98
N LYS A 749 -12.44 4.45 14.88
CA LYS A 749 -13.77 4.02 15.31
C LYS A 749 -14.79 4.02 14.16
N THR A 750 -14.84 5.11 13.38
CA THR A 750 -15.76 5.23 12.23
C THR A 750 -15.48 4.15 11.18
N ALA A 751 -14.20 3.89 10.91
CA ALA A 751 -13.80 2.90 9.92
C ALA A 751 -14.12 1.47 10.34
N ILE A 752 -13.99 1.13 11.64
CA ILE A 752 -14.40 -0.15 12.21
C ILE A 752 -15.91 -0.33 12.05
N VAL A 753 -16.71 0.64 12.47
CA VAL A 753 -18.18 0.58 12.36
C VAL A 753 -18.61 0.36 10.91
N GLN A 754 -17.92 1.00 9.95
CA GLN A 754 -18.21 0.80 8.54
C GLN A 754 -17.90 -0.62 8.08
N LEU A 755 -16.75 -1.20 8.45
CA LEU A 755 -16.41 -2.58 8.12
C LEU A 755 -17.42 -3.57 8.72
N GLU A 756 -17.72 -3.43 10.01
CA GLU A 756 -18.70 -4.30 10.71
C GLU A 756 -20.07 -4.21 10.07
N THR A 757 -20.48 -3.00 9.66
CA THR A 757 -21.76 -2.80 8.93
C THR A 757 -21.76 -3.56 7.60
N GLU A 758 -20.66 -3.57 6.84
CA GLU A 758 -20.56 -4.32 5.58
C GLU A 758 -20.51 -5.84 5.82
N ILE A 759 -19.88 -6.32 6.89
CA ILE A 759 -19.89 -7.72 7.29
C ILE A 759 -21.32 -8.15 7.64
N PHE A 760 -22.03 -7.36 8.45
CA PHE A 760 -23.43 -7.65 8.82
C PHE A 760 -24.34 -7.66 7.59
N LYS A 761 -24.26 -6.66 6.72
CA LYS A 761 -25.03 -6.60 5.48
C LYS A 761 -24.80 -7.80 4.58
N SER A 762 -23.59 -8.36 4.57
CA SER A 762 -23.24 -9.48 3.71
C SER A 762 -24.13 -10.70 3.90
N SER A 763 -24.39 -11.08 5.15
CA SER A 763 -25.17 -12.25 5.49
C SER A 763 -26.70 -12.04 5.39
N THR A 764 -27.15 -10.78 5.45
CA THR A 764 -28.57 -10.41 5.37
C THR A 764 -28.98 -9.92 3.97
N HIS A 765 -28.04 -9.85 3.01
CA HIS A 765 -28.30 -9.28 1.70
C HIS A 765 -29.14 -10.23 0.82
N TYR A 766 -30.28 -9.74 0.33
CA TYR A 766 -31.24 -10.52 -0.47
C TYR A 766 -30.67 -11.08 -1.79
N SER A 767 -29.67 -10.41 -2.38
CA SER A 767 -29.07 -10.86 -3.66
C SER A 767 -28.24 -12.12 -3.53
N ALA A 768 -27.72 -12.43 -2.35
CA ALA A 768 -26.82 -13.56 -2.15
C ALA A 768 -27.48 -14.92 -2.46
N PRO A 769 -28.67 -15.25 -1.92
CA PRO A 769 -29.40 -16.48 -2.32
C PRO A 769 -29.80 -16.50 -3.79
N VAL A 770 -30.15 -15.35 -4.34
CA VAL A 770 -30.54 -15.20 -5.75
C VAL A 770 -29.37 -15.53 -6.68
N ILE A 771 -28.18 -15.05 -6.36
CA ILE A 771 -26.96 -15.32 -7.13
C ILE A 771 -26.62 -16.81 -7.10
N ASP A 772 -26.68 -17.43 -5.93
CA ASP A 772 -26.41 -18.85 -5.76
C ASP A 772 -27.46 -19.70 -6.53
N PHE A 773 -28.72 -19.29 -6.54
CA PHE A 773 -29.78 -19.91 -7.31
C PHE A 773 -29.52 -19.84 -8.83
N PHE A 774 -29.21 -18.65 -9.37
CA PHE A 774 -28.92 -18.52 -10.81
C PHE A 774 -27.66 -19.29 -11.20
N HIS A 775 -26.61 -19.26 -10.36
CA HIS A 775 -25.41 -20.03 -10.63
C HIS A 775 -25.69 -21.53 -10.66
N ARG A 776 -26.47 -22.07 -9.72
CA ARG A 776 -26.91 -23.46 -9.68
C ARG A 776 -27.70 -23.86 -10.94
N HIS A 777 -28.69 -23.05 -11.30
CA HIS A 777 -29.54 -23.30 -12.46
C HIS A 777 -28.76 -23.30 -13.77
N ASN A 778 -27.84 -22.37 -13.97
CA ASN A 778 -26.97 -22.35 -15.14
C ASN A 778 -26.04 -23.56 -15.19
N LYS A 779 -25.51 -24.01 -14.08
CA LYS A 779 -24.66 -25.20 -13.97
C LYS A 779 -25.42 -26.49 -14.28
N GLU A 780 -26.65 -26.63 -13.77
CA GLU A 780 -27.53 -27.77 -14.07
C GLU A 780 -27.91 -27.81 -15.54
N ASN A 781 -28.23 -26.68 -16.16
CA ASN A 781 -28.57 -26.62 -17.59
C ASN A 781 -27.34 -26.95 -18.45
N THR A 782 -26.15 -26.50 -18.09
CA THR A 782 -24.93 -26.86 -18.79
C THR A 782 -24.62 -28.36 -18.65
N LEU A 783 -24.83 -28.94 -17.48
CA LEU A 783 -24.66 -30.38 -17.26
C LEU A 783 -25.70 -31.22 -18.02
N LYS A 784 -26.98 -30.78 -18.08
CA LYS A 784 -28.02 -31.45 -18.88
C LYS A 784 -27.69 -31.39 -20.37
N GLN A 785 -27.22 -30.24 -20.87
CA GLN A 785 -26.80 -30.12 -22.28
C GLN A 785 -25.58 -31.00 -22.60
N ALA A 786 -24.59 -31.08 -21.71
CA ALA A 786 -23.44 -31.98 -21.85
C ALA A 786 -23.87 -33.46 -21.80
N GLY A 787 -24.77 -33.82 -20.88
CA GLY A 787 -25.35 -35.15 -20.77
C GLY A 787 -26.11 -35.58 -22.02
N HIS A 788 -26.95 -34.70 -22.59
CA HIS A 788 -27.62 -34.93 -23.86
C HIS A 788 -26.66 -35.09 -25.04
N GLN A 789 -25.58 -34.33 -25.09
CA GLN A 789 -24.57 -34.50 -26.14
C GLN A 789 -23.82 -35.83 -26.02
N ILE A 790 -23.46 -36.23 -24.78
CA ILE A 790 -22.81 -37.52 -24.52
C ILE A 790 -23.78 -38.68 -24.89
N SER A 791 -25.04 -38.60 -24.48
CA SER A 791 -26.05 -39.59 -24.81
C SER A 791 -26.26 -39.73 -26.33
N ASN A 792 -26.30 -38.58 -27.04
CA ASN A 792 -26.44 -38.59 -28.51
C ASN A 792 -25.19 -39.17 -29.21
N GLN A 793 -24.00 -38.89 -28.67
CA GLN A 793 -22.76 -39.49 -29.23
C GLN A 793 -22.66 -40.99 -28.95
N VAL A 794 -23.02 -41.45 -27.75
CA VAL A 794 -23.09 -42.86 -27.42
C VAL A 794 -24.14 -43.57 -28.27
N GLY A 795 -25.29 -42.94 -28.50
CA GLY A 795 -26.33 -43.46 -29.41
C GLY A 795 -25.85 -43.53 -30.85
N ALA A 796 -25.08 -42.55 -31.33
CA ALA A 796 -24.50 -42.58 -32.67
C ALA A 796 -23.42 -43.68 -32.82
N LEU A 797 -22.57 -43.85 -31.79
CA LEU A 797 -21.58 -44.95 -31.75
C LEU A 797 -22.24 -46.32 -31.69
N SER A 798 -23.31 -46.47 -30.89
CA SER A 798 -24.11 -47.72 -30.83
C SER A 798 -24.74 -48.02 -32.18
N LYS A 799 -25.30 -47.02 -32.87
CA LYS A 799 -25.84 -47.21 -34.25
C LYS A 799 -24.74 -47.53 -35.27
N ALA A 800 -23.56 -46.91 -35.16
CA ALA A 800 -22.43 -47.21 -36.02
C ALA A 800 -21.90 -48.64 -35.81
N LEU A 801 -21.82 -49.07 -34.53
CA LEU A 801 -21.45 -50.46 -34.22
C LEU A 801 -22.51 -51.49 -34.63
N SER A 802 -23.79 -51.20 -34.46
CA SER A 802 -24.88 -52.11 -34.93
C SER A 802 -24.93 -52.22 -36.47
N GLY A 803 -24.62 -51.09 -37.20
CA GLY A 803 -24.44 -51.08 -38.63
C GLY A 803 -23.24 -51.89 -39.14
N PHE A 804 -22.17 -51.95 -38.33
CA PHE A 804 -20.98 -52.75 -38.66
C PHE A 804 -21.20 -54.24 -38.46
N TRP A 805 -22.10 -54.66 -37.53
CA TRP A 805 -22.48 -56.06 -37.30
C TRP A 805 -23.58 -56.57 -38.24
N SER A 806 -24.41 -55.66 -38.78
CA SER A 806 -25.47 -56.03 -39.74
C SER A 806 -24.95 -56.25 -41.19
N ASN A 807 -23.74 -55.69 -41.51
CA ASN A 807 -23.10 -55.88 -42.83
C ASN A 807 -22.13 -57.08 -42.87
N LYS A 808 -22.13 -57.97 -41.89
CA LYS A 808 -21.37 -59.23 -41.84
C LYS A 808 -22.26 -60.46 -41.73
N LYS A 809 -23.44 -60.38 -42.27
CA LYS A 809 -24.23 -61.59 -42.56
C LYS A 809 -24.47 -61.75 -44.04
#